data_f5322311eae51c371b278fa335d8331f
#
_entry.id   f5322311eae51c371b278fa335d8331f
#
_cell.length_a   1.000
_cell.length_b   1.000
_cell.length_c   1.000
_cell.angle_alpha   90.00
_cell.angle_beta   90.00
_cell.angle_gamma   90.00
#
_symmetry.space_group_name_H-M   'P 1'
#
loop_
_entity.id
_entity.type
_entity.pdbx_description
1 polymer ?
#
loop_
_entity_poly.entity_id
_entity_poly.type
_entity_poly.pdbx_seq_one_letter_code
_entity_poly.pdbx_strand_id
1 'polypeptide(L)'
;RKSLPPIGLTERIALEAGSVWWDAELFQGNPNWKQLSDLEATELTDEEQSFVDNEVETLCSMINSYDIVANQDLPKEVWKYIFDKGFLGLIIPKEFNGLGFSHFAHAIIVGRLSSASQFLGISVMVPNSLGPGELLLKYGTDDQKQYYLPRLAKGKEIPCFGLTSTVAGSDAGSLIDNGIVCYGEHEGNEVLGLRLNWEKRYITLAPIATVIGLAFKAYDPDNLLPVDHPLHEKNDLGITCALIPRNTKGLSIGTRHRPIGEPFQNGPIYGKDVFIPMDWIIGGDKMIGHGWRMLMESLSVGRGISLPVTGASATQAMLLTTSTYSQTREQFGIPIANMEGIQEKLSNLATNAFRATANINLSTWALDAGHRPSIISAIVKYRNTQLLQQSSIDAMDIHGGRAVMQGKRNYVANVYAGAPVAITVEGANILTRSLMIFGQGLIRCHKTMLDELNALHDDSKNSLKNFDKALVKHVSNFINNIARAIIFSWTRGRLAKPYGDSTTKTYYRNLSVLSAKFACITDIASLLLGGSLKRKEMISGRFADAISAMYEISSCLKLYEEKFQNDDNVKSVLKLSILGLVKEADMAMMENIESMPINRFFKAILKFLFFPFSVSRAKIDDRLIISTSKSISNIDWLLENLSTCMCANLKEIPGHPFYILFQGYEAGIKLKVLRKKAKKAGYKYQPSITL
;
A
#
# COMPACT_ATOMS: atom_id res chain seq x y z
N ARG A 1 -9.46 -29.67 -17.79
CA ARG A 1 -8.68 -28.73 -18.65
C ARG A 1 -9.52 -27.58 -19.23
N LYS A 2 -10.80 -27.80 -19.62
CA LYS A 2 -11.65 -26.72 -20.19
C LYS A 2 -12.16 -25.71 -19.15
N SER A 3 -12.22 -26.07 -17.89
CA SER A 3 -12.77 -25.23 -16.81
C SER A 3 -11.75 -24.36 -16.11
N LEU A 4 -10.47 -24.69 -16.21
CA LEU A 4 -9.36 -23.91 -15.64
C LEU A 4 -8.65 -23.14 -16.74
N PRO A 5 -8.40 -21.83 -16.60
CA PRO A 5 -7.73 -21.04 -17.63
C PRO A 5 -6.28 -21.48 -17.78
N PRO A 6 -5.71 -21.43 -19.00
CA PRO A 6 -4.27 -21.57 -19.16
C PRO A 6 -3.57 -20.42 -18.45
N ILE A 7 -2.53 -20.71 -17.69
CA ILE A 7 -1.69 -19.73 -17.01
C ILE A 7 -0.46 -19.47 -17.88
N GLY A 8 -0.24 -18.22 -18.29
CA GLY A 8 0.96 -17.81 -19.00
C GLY A 8 2.20 -17.86 -18.10
N LEU A 9 3.39 -17.89 -18.71
CA LEU A 9 4.66 -17.96 -17.97
C LEU A 9 4.83 -16.80 -16.97
N THR A 10 4.55 -15.56 -17.40
CA THR A 10 4.63 -14.36 -16.55
C THR A 10 3.64 -14.42 -15.39
N GLU A 11 2.44 -14.94 -15.61
CA GLU A 11 1.44 -15.13 -14.57
C GLU A 11 1.86 -16.22 -13.56
N ARG A 12 2.44 -17.33 -14.05
CA ARG A 12 2.97 -18.39 -13.17
C ARG A 12 4.07 -17.85 -12.28
N ILE A 13 5.04 -17.11 -12.82
CA ILE A 13 6.10 -16.47 -12.04
C ILE A 13 5.51 -15.52 -10.98
N ALA A 14 4.50 -14.72 -11.33
CA ALA A 14 3.84 -13.83 -10.39
C ALA A 14 3.07 -14.61 -9.29
N LEU A 15 2.51 -15.78 -9.60
CA LEU A 15 1.86 -16.65 -8.63
C LEU A 15 2.86 -17.37 -7.70
N GLU A 16 4.06 -17.66 -8.17
CA GLU A 16 5.14 -18.27 -7.37
C GLU A 16 5.87 -17.24 -6.48
N ALA A 17 5.83 -15.95 -6.84
CA ALA A 17 6.52 -14.89 -6.12
C ALA A 17 5.89 -14.60 -4.75
N GLY A 18 6.71 -14.44 -3.72
CA GLY A 18 6.28 -14.16 -2.35
C GLY A 18 5.68 -15.38 -1.64
N SER A 19 5.11 -15.15 -0.46
CA SER A 19 4.47 -16.17 0.37
C SER A 19 2.98 -15.88 0.56
N VAL A 20 2.23 -16.87 1.03
CA VAL A 20 0.90 -16.69 1.61
C VAL A 20 1.00 -16.71 3.13
N TRP A 21 0.14 -15.99 3.79
CA TRP A 21 0.12 -15.91 5.24
C TRP A 21 -1.32 -15.73 5.75
N TRP A 22 -1.66 -14.62 6.37
CA TRP A 22 -2.98 -14.33 6.93
C TRP A 22 -4.09 -14.20 5.87
N ASP A 23 -3.71 -13.80 4.66
CA ASP A 23 -4.59 -13.80 3.48
C ASP A 23 -5.18 -15.20 3.21
N ALA A 24 -4.35 -16.26 3.26
CA ALA A 24 -4.83 -17.63 3.08
C ALA A 24 -5.81 -18.07 4.18
N GLU A 25 -5.57 -17.69 5.43
CA GLU A 25 -6.49 -18.00 6.53
C GLU A 25 -7.88 -17.39 6.30
N LEU A 26 -7.93 -16.15 5.83
CA LEU A 26 -9.18 -15.47 5.51
C LEU A 26 -9.90 -16.08 4.30
N PHE A 27 -9.16 -16.53 3.28
CA PHE A 27 -9.73 -17.18 2.09
C PHE A 27 -10.33 -18.57 2.38
N GLN A 28 -9.76 -19.31 3.34
CA GLN A 28 -10.11 -20.72 3.57
C GLN A 28 -11.37 -20.96 4.39
N GLY A 29 -11.98 -19.91 4.93
CA GLY A 29 -13.28 -20.01 5.64
C GLY A 29 -13.23 -20.50 7.08
N ASN A 30 -12.05 -20.67 7.67
CA ASN A 30 -11.86 -21.05 9.07
C ASN A 30 -10.53 -20.54 9.62
N PRO A 31 -10.41 -19.22 9.86
CA PRO A 31 -9.15 -18.61 10.24
C PRO A 31 -8.57 -19.20 11.53
N ASN A 32 -7.27 -19.50 11.53
CA ASN A 32 -6.53 -19.87 12.72
C ASN A 32 -6.03 -18.60 13.44
N TRP A 33 -6.79 -18.13 14.39
CA TRP A 33 -6.50 -16.92 15.15
C TRP A 33 -5.13 -16.91 15.80
N LYS A 34 -4.60 -18.08 16.16
CA LYS A 34 -3.27 -18.19 16.75
C LYS A 34 -2.19 -17.64 15.86
N GLN A 35 -2.30 -17.83 14.54
CA GLN A 35 -1.34 -17.29 13.57
C GLN A 35 -1.29 -15.75 13.58
N LEU A 36 -2.43 -15.10 13.81
CA LEU A 36 -2.49 -13.64 13.92
C LEU A 36 -1.99 -13.17 15.31
N SER A 37 -2.35 -13.88 16.38
CA SER A 37 -1.94 -13.51 17.73
C SER A 37 -0.46 -13.72 17.99
N ASP A 38 0.12 -14.78 17.44
CA ASP A 38 1.55 -15.11 17.62
C ASP A 38 2.48 -14.13 16.87
N LEU A 39 1.96 -13.29 15.97
CA LEU A 39 2.73 -12.23 15.36
C LEU A 39 3.03 -11.16 16.41
N GLU A 40 4.29 -10.96 16.70
CA GLU A 40 4.75 -9.91 17.62
C GLU A 40 4.75 -8.54 16.92
N ALA A 41 4.37 -7.49 17.66
CA ALA A 41 4.47 -6.13 17.19
C ALA A 41 5.95 -5.71 17.16
N THR A 42 6.42 -5.23 16.01
CA THR A 42 7.77 -4.65 15.91
C THR A 42 7.78 -3.27 16.55
N GLU A 43 8.76 -3.00 17.37
CA GLU A 43 9.08 -1.69 17.92
C GLU A 43 10.37 -1.15 17.29
N LEU A 44 10.56 0.17 17.33
CA LEU A 44 11.81 0.79 16.88
C LEU A 44 12.93 0.45 17.87
N THR A 45 14.10 0.08 17.34
CA THR A 45 15.32 0.00 18.14
C THR A 45 15.75 1.40 18.60
N ASP A 46 16.62 1.49 19.61
CA ASP A 46 17.13 2.79 20.08
C ASP A 46 17.81 3.61 18.96
N GLU A 47 18.48 2.95 18.03
CA GLU A 47 19.14 3.60 16.87
C GLU A 47 18.08 4.13 15.88
N GLU A 48 17.07 3.34 15.56
CA GLU A 48 15.96 3.73 14.68
C GLU A 48 15.17 4.88 15.30
N GLN A 49 14.85 4.79 16.60
CA GLN A 49 14.15 5.85 17.32
C GLN A 49 14.97 7.15 17.33
N SER A 50 16.29 7.05 17.60
CA SER A 50 17.19 8.21 17.57
C SER A 50 17.23 8.86 16.18
N PHE A 51 17.27 8.07 15.10
CA PHE A 51 17.25 8.60 13.75
C PHE A 51 15.92 9.30 13.44
N VAL A 52 14.81 8.72 13.88
CA VAL A 52 13.47 9.29 13.73
C VAL A 52 13.33 10.62 14.49
N ASP A 53 13.82 10.70 15.72
CA ASP A 53 13.66 11.88 16.57
C ASP A 53 14.64 13.02 16.23
N ASN A 54 15.77 12.71 15.59
CA ASN A 54 16.78 13.72 15.26
C ASN A 54 16.82 14.01 13.75
N GLU A 55 17.21 13.01 12.92
CA GLU A 55 17.46 13.25 11.50
C GLU A 55 16.17 13.49 10.70
N VAL A 56 15.13 12.74 11.00
CA VAL A 56 13.83 12.90 10.31
C VAL A 56 13.15 14.21 10.72
N GLU A 57 13.12 14.53 12.03
CA GLU A 57 12.51 15.78 12.51
C GLU A 57 13.30 17.00 11.99
N THR A 58 14.63 16.93 11.95
CA THR A 58 15.45 18.00 11.37
C THR A 58 15.12 18.18 9.89
N LEU A 59 15.07 17.09 9.10
CA LEU A 59 14.77 17.16 7.67
C LEU A 59 13.37 17.73 7.43
N CYS A 60 12.37 17.34 8.21
CA CYS A 60 11.02 17.90 8.14
C CYS A 60 11.01 19.40 8.42
N SER A 61 11.85 19.88 9.37
CA SER A 61 11.91 21.29 9.73
C SER A 61 12.53 22.20 8.66
N MET A 62 13.33 21.61 7.73
CA MET A 62 14.01 22.36 6.67
C MET A 62 13.09 22.75 5.50
N ILE A 63 11.85 22.28 5.47
CA ILE A 63 10.98 22.41 4.30
C ILE A 63 9.65 23.10 4.60
N ASN A 64 9.09 23.70 3.53
CA ASN A 64 7.70 24.13 3.48
C ASN A 64 7.05 23.59 2.21
N SER A 65 5.99 22.85 2.35
CA SER A 65 5.31 22.18 1.20
C SER A 65 4.84 23.18 0.13
N TYR A 66 4.39 24.38 0.52
CA TYR A 66 4.01 25.42 -0.44
C TYR A 66 5.20 25.91 -1.28
N ASP A 67 6.35 26.16 -0.65
CA ASP A 67 7.54 26.63 -1.34
C ASP A 67 8.11 25.55 -2.27
N ILE A 68 8.02 24.27 -1.90
CA ILE A 68 8.39 23.13 -2.77
C ILE A 68 7.50 23.12 -4.03
N VAL A 69 6.19 23.26 -3.89
CA VAL A 69 5.27 23.30 -5.04
C VAL A 69 5.53 24.52 -5.90
N ALA A 70 5.78 25.70 -5.30
CA ALA A 70 6.08 26.93 -6.03
C ALA A 70 7.40 26.84 -6.81
N ASN A 71 8.44 26.28 -6.20
CA ASN A 71 9.77 26.15 -6.79
C ASN A 71 9.92 24.88 -7.64
N GLN A 72 8.96 23.97 -7.58
CA GLN A 72 8.95 22.70 -8.31
C GLN A 72 10.13 21.77 -7.97
N ASP A 73 10.80 21.97 -6.83
CA ASP A 73 11.90 21.15 -6.37
C ASP A 73 12.17 21.34 -4.86
N LEU A 74 12.96 20.40 -4.28
CA LEU A 74 13.53 20.57 -2.96
C LEU A 74 14.72 21.55 -3.00
N PRO A 75 14.94 22.36 -1.96
CA PRO A 75 16.15 23.14 -1.80
C PRO A 75 17.43 22.29 -1.87
N LYS A 76 18.53 22.86 -2.34
CA LYS A 76 19.81 22.14 -2.48
C LYS A 76 20.34 21.62 -1.15
N GLU A 77 20.16 22.37 -0.09
CA GLU A 77 20.55 21.99 1.28
C GLU A 77 19.73 20.80 1.80
N VAL A 78 18.48 20.67 1.38
CA VAL A 78 17.62 19.51 1.70
C VAL A 78 18.12 18.26 0.98
N TRP A 79 18.41 18.34 -0.33
CA TRP A 79 19.04 17.23 -1.06
C TRP A 79 20.38 16.82 -0.43
N LYS A 80 21.23 17.80 -0.07
CA LYS A 80 22.50 17.52 0.60
C LYS A 80 22.29 16.78 1.92
N TYR A 81 21.32 17.21 2.74
CA TYR A 81 21.01 16.56 4.01
C TYR A 81 20.53 15.11 3.81
N ILE A 82 19.66 14.87 2.83
CA ILE A 82 19.16 13.51 2.46
C ILE A 82 20.35 12.59 2.16
N PHE A 83 21.33 13.06 1.38
CA PHE A 83 22.50 12.28 1.00
C PHE A 83 23.48 12.08 2.18
N ASP A 84 23.82 13.13 2.88
CA ASP A 84 24.78 13.12 3.98
C ASP A 84 24.32 12.22 5.14
N LYS A 85 23.01 12.17 5.40
CA LYS A 85 22.42 11.40 6.50
C LYS A 85 21.98 9.98 6.11
N GLY A 86 22.16 9.58 4.86
CA GLY A 86 21.94 8.21 4.40
C GLY A 86 20.46 7.83 4.21
N PHE A 87 19.57 8.79 3.98
CA PHE A 87 18.14 8.51 3.75
C PHE A 87 17.88 7.63 2.53
N LEU A 88 18.79 7.55 1.55
CA LEU A 88 18.64 6.66 0.41
C LEU A 88 19.06 5.21 0.67
N GLY A 89 19.64 4.94 1.85
CA GLY A 89 20.12 3.62 2.26
C GLY A 89 19.46 3.06 3.51
N LEU A 90 18.20 3.39 3.79
CA LEU A 90 17.48 2.91 4.98
C LEU A 90 17.50 1.39 5.09
N ILE A 91 17.21 0.69 4.00
CA ILE A 91 17.12 -0.78 3.94
C ILE A 91 18.44 -1.47 3.58
N ILE A 92 19.44 -0.71 3.12
CA ILE A 92 20.76 -1.28 2.75
C ILE A 92 21.47 -1.70 4.04
N PRO A 93 21.98 -2.95 4.14
CA PRO A 93 22.67 -3.44 5.32
C PRO A 93 23.90 -2.61 5.69
N LYS A 94 24.25 -2.60 6.98
CA LYS A 94 25.40 -1.88 7.52
C LYS A 94 26.74 -2.33 6.92
N GLU A 95 26.86 -3.59 6.51
CA GLU A 95 28.04 -4.11 5.80
C GLU A 95 28.33 -3.39 4.47
N PHE A 96 27.28 -2.81 3.85
CA PHE A 96 27.37 -1.97 2.66
C PHE A 96 27.25 -0.47 2.98
N ASN A 97 27.54 -0.04 4.20
CA ASN A 97 27.45 1.33 4.68
C ASN A 97 26.02 1.94 4.64
N GLY A 98 24.98 1.13 4.57
CA GLY A 98 23.60 1.53 4.78
C GLY A 98 23.21 1.59 6.24
N LEU A 99 21.93 1.88 6.54
CA LEU A 99 21.40 1.95 7.89
C LEU A 99 20.88 0.58 8.39
N GLY A 100 20.45 -0.29 7.49
CA GLY A 100 19.95 -1.64 7.82
C GLY A 100 18.72 -1.64 8.72
N PHE A 101 17.84 -0.65 8.57
CA PHE A 101 16.65 -0.46 9.39
C PHE A 101 15.54 -1.47 9.05
N SER A 102 14.68 -1.74 10.03
CA SER A 102 13.51 -2.59 9.89
C SER A 102 12.49 -2.03 8.88
N HIS A 103 11.59 -2.88 8.40
CA HIS A 103 10.49 -2.44 7.53
C HIS A 103 9.54 -1.50 8.28
N PHE A 104 9.36 -1.71 9.59
CA PHE A 104 8.58 -0.83 10.44
C PHE A 104 9.22 0.55 10.56
N ALA A 105 10.54 0.64 10.83
CA ALA A 105 11.27 1.91 10.87
C ALA A 105 11.22 2.64 9.52
N HIS A 106 11.44 1.91 8.41
CA HIS A 106 11.29 2.46 7.06
C HIS A 106 9.91 3.10 6.85
N ALA A 107 8.83 2.40 7.27
CA ALA A 107 7.48 2.94 7.17
C ALA A 107 7.31 4.23 8.01
N ILE A 108 7.75 4.24 9.26
CA ILE A 108 7.63 5.43 10.13
C ILE A 108 8.41 6.61 9.54
N ILE A 109 9.63 6.40 9.07
CA ILE A 109 10.47 7.44 8.46
C ILE A 109 9.78 8.04 7.23
N VAL A 110 9.38 7.20 6.26
CA VAL A 110 8.70 7.66 5.04
C VAL A 110 7.37 8.34 5.37
N GLY A 111 6.62 7.83 6.36
CA GLY A 111 5.38 8.44 6.83
C GLY A 111 5.60 9.85 7.37
N ARG A 112 6.55 10.04 8.27
CA ARG A 112 6.88 11.36 8.85
C ARG A 112 7.33 12.35 7.77
N LEU A 113 8.21 11.93 6.88
CA LEU A 113 8.65 12.78 5.75
C LEU A 113 7.46 13.17 4.85
N SER A 114 6.56 12.22 4.57
CA SER A 114 5.36 12.47 3.76
C SER A 114 4.38 13.44 4.42
N SER A 115 4.32 13.49 5.77
CA SER A 115 3.48 14.44 6.50
C SER A 115 3.96 15.88 6.35
N ALA A 116 5.26 16.08 6.20
CA ALA A 116 5.85 17.39 5.95
C ALA A 116 5.72 17.79 4.47
N SER A 117 6.00 16.85 3.55
CA SER A 117 5.75 16.97 2.12
C SER A 117 5.72 15.59 1.45
N GLN A 118 4.70 15.33 0.64
CA GLN A 118 4.64 14.11 -0.17
C GLN A 118 5.83 14.01 -1.13
N PHE A 119 6.29 15.14 -1.69
CA PHE A 119 7.49 15.19 -2.52
C PHE A 119 8.71 14.63 -1.78
N LEU A 120 8.91 15.05 -0.53
CA LEU A 120 10.02 14.58 0.30
C LEU A 120 9.91 13.08 0.57
N GLY A 121 8.73 12.62 0.99
CA GLY A 121 8.47 11.20 1.21
C GLY A 121 8.73 10.35 -0.03
N ILE A 122 8.23 10.77 -1.20
CA ILE A 122 8.44 10.08 -2.49
C ILE A 122 9.92 10.03 -2.87
N SER A 123 10.69 11.10 -2.62
CA SER A 123 12.11 11.15 -2.94
C SER A 123 12.94 10.16 -2.14
N VAL A 124 12.56 9.88 -0.90
CA VAL A 124 13.23 8.92 -0.01
C VAL A 124 12.68 7.49 -0.21
N MET A 125 11.37 7.33 -0.40
CA MET A 125 10.78 6.00 -0.49
C MET A 125 11.24 5.22 -1.73
N VAL A 126 11.42 5.90 -2.88
CA VAL A 126 11.71 5.20 -4.15
C VAL A 126 13.07 4.49 -4.13
N PRO A 127 14.18 5.09 -3.69
CA PRO A 127 15.44 4.36 -3.54
C PRO A 127 15.36 3.16 -2.59
N ASN A 128 14.51 3.23 -1.57
CA ASN A 128 14.36 2.23 -0.53
C ASN A 128 13.29 1.15 -0.81
N SER A 129 12.58 1.22 -1.95
CA SER A 129 11.50 0.24 -2.24
C SER A 129 11.37 -0.12 -3.71
N LEU A 130 11.57 0.82 -4.62
CA LEU A 130 11.39 0.66 -6.07
C LEU A 130 12.67 0.88 -6.85
N GLY A 131 13.76 1.21 -6.17
CA GLY A 131 15.07 1.35 -6.74
C GLY A 131 15.77 0.00 -6.94
N PRO A 132 16.92 -0.03 -7.62
CA PRO A 132 17.69 -1.26 -7.84
C PRO A 132 18.35 -1.82 -6.57
N GLY A 133 18.33 -1.10 -5.44
CA GLY A 133 18.99 -1.53 -4.21
C GLY A 133 18.52 -2.89 -3.71
N GLU A 134 17.22 -3.12 -3.62
CA GLU A 134 16.67 -4.41 -3.20
C GLU A 134 16.94 -5.53 -4.22
N LEU A 135 16.88 -5.21 -5.52
CA LEU A 135 17.24 -6.16 -6.58
C LEU A 135 18.70 -6.58 -6.47
N LEU A 136 19.61 -5.62 -6.21
CA LEU A 136 21.04 -5.88 -6.02
C LEU A 136 21.29 -6.74 -4.78
N LEU A 137 20.67 -6.42 -3.64
CA LEU A 137 20.81 -7.20 -2.41
C LEU A 137 20.47 -8.67 -2.63
N LYS A 138 19.40 -8.94 -3.38
CA LYS A 138 18.91 -10.30 -3.58
C LYS A 138 19.61 -11.04 -4.74
N TYR A 139 19.86 -10.35 -5.84
CA TYR A 139 20.26 -10.98 -7.11
C TYR A 139 21.59 -10.49 -7.65
N GLY A 140 22.12 -9.36 -7.18
CA GLY A 140 23.38 -8.81 -7.66
C GLY A 140 24.55 -9.76 -7.44
N THR A 141 25.53 -9.72 -8.34
CA THR A 141 26.84 -10.36 -8.10
C THR A 141 27.54 -9.67 -6.91
N ASP A 142 28.56 -10.30 -6.33
CA ASP A 142 29.30 -9.72 -5.23
C ASP A 142 29.97 -8.41 -5.66
N ASP A 143 30.53 -8.33 -6.87
CA ASP A 143 31.11 -7.12 -7.43
C ASP A 143 30.08 -6.01 -7.58
N GLN A 144 28.89 -6.31 -8.10
CA GLN A 144 27.79 -5.35 -8.21
C GLN A 144 27.36 -4.85 -6.83
N LYS A 145 27.23 -5.72 -5.83
CA LYS A 145 26.88 -5.34 -4.46
C LYS A 145 27.93 -4.43 -3.84
N GLN A 146 29.20 -4.82 -3.93
CA GLN A 146 30.32 -4.05 -3.37
C GLN A 146 30.49 -2.67 -4.04
N TYR A 147 30.19 -2.58 -5.33
CA TYR A 147 30.28 -1.31 -6.05
C TYR A 147 29.08 -0.39 -5.82
N TYR A 148 27.86 -0.90 -6.02
CA TYR A 148 26.67 -0.05 -6.05
C TYR A 148 26.07 0.21 -4.67
N LEU A 149 25.94 -0.79 -3.78
CA LEU A 149 25.21 -0.62 -2.52
C LEU A 149 25.78 0.46 -1.62
N PRO A 150 27.12 0.56 -1.40
CA PRO A 150 27.70 1.64 -0.61
C PRO A 150 27.51 3.03 -1.24
N ARG A 151 27.49 3.10 -2.59
CA ARG A 151 27.32 4.34 -3.34
C ARG A 151 25.88 4.83 -3.28
N LEU A 152 24.90 3.91 -3.39
CA LEU A 152 23.48 4.17 -3.20
C LEU A 152 23.22 4.65 -1.76
N ALA A 153 23.73 3.95 -0.76
CA ALA A 153 23.55 4.28 0.64
C ALA A 153 24.04 5.69 1.01
N LYS A 154 25.14 6.14 0.38
CA LYS A 154 25.75 7.47 0.61
C LYS A 154 25.28 8.53 -0.39
N GLY A 155 24.26 8.25 -1.23
CA GLY A 155 23.76 9.19 -2.23
C GLY A 155 24.79 9.58 -3.30
N LYS A 156 25.91 8.83 -3.45
CA LYS A 156 26.87 9.01 -4.55
C LYS A 156 26.27 8.53 -5.87
N GLU A 157 25.39 7.55 -5.81
CA GLU A 157 24.51 7.15 -6.90
C GLU A 157 23.05 7.39 -6.48
N ILE A 158 22.31 8.04 -7.36
CA ILE A 158 20.86 8.27 -7.23
C ILE A 158 20.17 7.33 -8.21
N PRO A 159 19.39 6.36 -7.72
CA PRO A 159 18.77 5.38 -8.61
C PRO A 159 17.43 5.85 -9.15
N CYS A 160 17.08 5.38 -10.35
CA CYS A 160 15.69 5.28 -10.80
C CYS A 160 15.47 3.91 -11.43
N PHE A 161 14.19 3.52 -11.66
CA PHE A 161 13.87 2.25 -12.32
C PHE A 161 12.91 2.42 -13.48
N GLY A 162 13.41 2.17 -14.70
CA GLY A 162 12.66 2.24 -15.96
C GLY A 162 11.87 0.96 -16.23
N LEU A 163 10.61 0.89 -15.77
CA LEU A 163 9.69 -0.20 -16.04
C LEU A 163 8.59 0.21 -17.02
N THR A 164 7.79 1.23 -16.66
CA THR A 164 6.64 1.68 -17.46
C THR A 164 7.08 2.27 -18.79
N SER A 165 6.49 1.79 -19.88
CA SER A 165 6.72 2.28 -21.24
C SER A 165 5.45 2.87 -21.86
N THR A 166 5.54 3.31 -23.12
CA THR A 166 4.41 3.93 -23.84
C THR A 166 3.22 2.99 -24.03
N VAL A 167 3.47 1.68 -24.12
CA VAL A 167 2.45 0.64 -24.35
C VAL A 167 2.27 -0.32 -23.18
N ALA A 168 3.17 -0.31 -22.21
CA ALA A 168 3.17 -1.24 -21.07
C ALA A 168 3.11 -0.45 -19.75
N GLY A 169 1.90 -0.25 -19.24
CA GLY A 169 1.62 0.32 -17.92
C GLY A 169 1.17 -0.77 -16.95
N SER A 170 -0.14 -0.96 -16.80
CA SER A 170 -0.71 -2.03 -15.96
C SER A 170 -0.31 -3.43 -16.44
N ASP A 171 -0.18 -3.63 -17.74
CA ASP A 171 0.38 -4.84 -18.35
C ASP A 171 1.89 -4.65 -18.54
N ALA A 172 2.63 -4.65 -17.43
CA ALA A 172 4.08 -4.44 -17.44
C ALA A 172 4.85 -5.55 -18.16
N GLY A 173 4.27 -6.76 -18.29
CA GLY A 173 4.85 -7.88 -19.04
C GLY A 173 4.85 -7.68 -20.56
N SER A 174 4.00 -6.78 -21.09
CA SER A 174 3.87 -6.51 -22.52
C SER A 174 4.81 -5.42 -23.03
N LEU A 175 5.87 -5.09 -22.29
CA LEU A 175 6.87 -4.11 -22.72
C LEU A 175 7.49 -4.51 -24.08
N ILE A 176 7.74 -3.50 -24.91
CA ILE A 176 8.34 -3.64 -26.26
C ILE A 176 9.80 -3.19 -26.31
N ASP A 177 10.26 -2.59 -25.23
CA ASP A 177 11.67 -2.21 -25.06
C ASP A 177 12.53 -3.46 -25.19
N ASN A 178 13.61 -3.40 -25.95
CA ASN A 178 14.36 -4.60 -26.32
C ASN A 178 15.87 -4.42 -26.21
N GLY A 179 16.54 -5.56 -26.08
CA GLY A 179 17.99 -5.70 -26.13
C GLY A 179 18.38 -6.90 -26.97
N ILE A 180 19.27 -6.70 -27.91
CA ILE A 180 19.76 -7.75 -28.81
C ILE A 180 21.19 -8.09 -28.43
N VAL A 181 21.47 -9.36 -28.18
CA VAL A 181 22.82 -9.86 -27.90
C VAL A 181 23.72 -9.57 -29.09
N CYS A 182 24.86 -8.95 -28.85
CA CYS A 182 25.85 -8.61 -29.88
C CYS A 182 27.22 -8.37 -29.25
N TYR A 183 28.25 -8.35 -30.08
CA TYR A 183 29.55 -7.83 -29.71
C TYR A 183 29.56 -6.29 -29.84
N GLY A 184 30.31 -5.63 -28.95
CA GLY A 184 30.50 -4.19 -28.96
C GLY A 184 31.71 -3.76 -28.15
N GLU A 185 32.09 -2.51 -28.33
CA GLU A 185 33.25 -1.92 -27.64
C GLU A 185 32.88 -1.44 -26.23
N HIS A 186 33.62 -1.93 -25.23
CA HIS A 186 33.57 -1.47 -23.85
C HIS A 186 34.98 -1.34 -23.28
N GLU A 187 35.36 -0.15 -22.80
CA GLU A 187 36.67 0.17 -22.24
C GLU A 187 37.83 -0.23 -23.17
N GLY A 188 37.63 -0.04 -24.48
CA GLY A 188 38.64 -0.33 -25.52
C GLY A 188 38.76 -1.78 -25.92
N ASN A 189 37.91 -2.66 -25.40
CA ASN A 189 37.86 -4.07 -25.76
C ASN A 189 36.53 -4.41 -26.44
N GLU A 190 36.58 -5.36 -27.39
CA GLU A 190 35.36 -5.98 -27.93
C GLU A 190 34.85 -7.02 -26.98
N VAL A 191 33.65 -6.86 -26.45
CA VAL A 191 33.02 -7.76 -25.48
C VAL A 191 31.62 -8.16 -25.92
N LEU A 192 31.16 -9.32 -25.45
CA LEU A 192 29.76 -9.72 -25.59
C LEU A 192 28.88 -8.85 -24.69
N GLY A 193 27.75 -8.38 -25.21
CA GLY A 193 26.83 -7.52 -24.52
C GLY A 193 25.48 -7.47 -25.17
N LEU A 194 24.72 -6.42 -24.89
CA LEU A 194 23.40 -6.18 -25.47
C LEU A 194 23.32 -4.77 -26.05
N ARG A 195 22.68 -4.65 -27.19
CA ARG A 195 22.33 -3.37 -27.80
C ARG A 195 20.85 -3.08 -27.54
N LEU A 196 20.61 -2.04 -26.75
CA LEU A 196 19.30 -1.73 -26.17
C LEU A 196 18.62 -0.58 -26.90
N ASN A 197 17.28 -0.70 -27.05
CA ASN A 197 16.40 0.37 -27.49
C ASN A 197 15.17 0.41 -26.57
N TRP A 198 14.86 1.60 -26.01
CA TRP A 198 13.72 1.77 -25.09
C TRP A 198 13.15 3.16 -25.11
N GLU A 199 11.87 3.25 -24.68
CA GLU A 199 11.17 4.49 -24.38
C GLU A 199 10.35 4.31 -23.08
N LYS A 200 10.89 4.79 -21.95
CA LYS A 200 10.24 4.73 -20.65
C LYS A 200 9.66 6.09 -20.27
N ARG A 201 8.53 6.07 -19.54
CA ARG A 201 7.87 7.29 -19.09
C ARG A 201 7.39 7.19 -17.65
N TYR A 202 7.16 8.36 -17.02
CA TYR A 202 6.73 8.48 -15.63
C TYR A 202 7.73 7.91 -14.63
N ILE A 203 9.02 7.99 -14.93
CA ILE A 203 10.07 7.40 -14.11
C ILE A 203 10.45 8.38 -13.00
N THR A 204 10.15 8.01 -11.77
CA THR A 204 10.48 8.79 -10.57
C THR A 204 11.98 8.83 -10.38
N LEU A 205 12.51 10.01 -10.02
CA LEU A 205 13.91 10.37 -9.89
C LEU A 205 14.72 10.41 -11.22
N ALA A 206 14.16 10.01 -12.36
CA ALA A 206 14.90 10.04 -13.65
C ALA A 206 15.61 11.35 -13.94
N PRO A 207 15.03 12.55 -13.70
CA PRO A 207 15.72 13.82 -13.99
C PRO A 207 17.04 13.98 -13.24
N ILE A 208 17.20 13.41 -12.05
CA ILE A 208 18.39 13.53 -11.20
C ILE A 208 19.15 12.21 -11.04
N ALA A 209 18.66 11.11 -11.59
CA ALA A 209 19.27 9.80 -11.48
C ALA A 209 20.67 9.76 -12.09
N THR A 210 21.60 9.07 -11.44
CA THR A 210 22.95 8.79 -11.91
C THR A 210 23.12 7.37 -12.42
N VAL A 211 22.27 6.46 -11.93
CA VAL A 211 22.18 5.06 -12.37
C VAL A 211 20.72 4.69 -12.63
N ILE A 212 20.49 4.01 -13.75
CA ILE A 212 19.18 3.63 -14.22
C ILE A 212 19.06 2.11 -14.18
N GLY A 213 18.21 1.58 -13.30
CA GLY A 213 17.69 0.24 -13.44
C GLY A 213 16.71 0.21 -14.62
N LEU A 214 16.89 -0.73 -15.54
CA LEU A 214 16.08 -0.84 -16.74
C LEU A 214 15.54 -2.27 -16.91
N ALA A 215 14.24 -2.40 -17.16
CA ALA A 215 13.61 -3.65 -17.59
C ALA A 215 13.36 -3.61 -19.09
N PHE A 216 13.76 -4.67 -19.80
CA PHE A 216 13.60 -4.84 -21.27
C PHE A 216 13.49 -6.31 -21.62
N LYS A 217 13.02 -6.64 -22.85
CA LYS A 217 13.07 -8.01 -23.39
C LYS A 217 14.40 -8.23 -24.08
N ALA A 218 15.08 -9.32 -23.73
CA ALA A 218 16.35 -9.72 -24.35
C ALA A 218 16.09 -10.74 -25.46
N TYR A 219 16.86 -10.62 -26.55
CA TYR A 219 16.81 -11.51 -27.71
C TYR A 219 18.23 -11.89 -28.17
N ASP A 220 18.41 -13.13 -28.65
CA ASP A 220 19.65 -13.63 -29.23
C ASP A 220 19.39 -14.29 -30.60
N PRO A 221 19.08 -13.49 -31.64
CA PRO A 221 18.77 -14.03 -32.97
C PRO A 221 19.96 -14.71 -33.65
N ASP A 222 21.19 -14.31 -33.30
CA ASP A 222 22.43 -14.82 -33.91
C ASP A 222 23.07 -15.92 -33.05
N ASN A 223 22.42 -16.36 -31.96
CA ASN A 223 22.87 -17.42 -31.06
C ASN A 223 24.31 -17.20 -30.54
N LEU A 224 24.59 -16.00 -30.03
CA LEU A 224 25.90 -15.59 -29.57
C LEU A 224 26.16 -15.94 -28.09
N LEU A 225 25.15 -16.32 -27.33
CA LEU A 225 25.34 -16.80 -25.96
C LEU A 225 26.21 -18.07 -25.94
N PRO A 226 27.07 -18.24 -24.93
CA PRO A 226 27.93 -19.44 -24.81
C PRO A 226 27.14 -20.75 -24.85
N VAL A 227 27.74 -21.79 -25.40
CA VAL A 227 27.10 -23.11 -25.58
C VAL A 227 26.63 -23.72 -24.25
N ASP A 228 27.29 -23.44 -23.15
CA ASP A 228 26.95 -23.87 -21.80
C ASP A 228 25.89 -22.97 -21.13
N HIS A 229 25.46 -21.88 -21.78
CA HIS A 229 24.43 -21.01 -21.25
C HIS A 229 23.04 -21.68 -21.32
N PRO A 230 22.22 -21.64 -20.23
CA PRO A 230 20.91 -22.33 -20.20
C PRO A 230 19.90 -21.89 -21.28
N LEU A 231 20.10 -20.68 -21.83
CA LEU A 231 19.26 -20.11 -22.90
C LEU A 231 19.93 -20.15 -24.28
N HIS A 232 21.06 -20.85 -24.44
CA HIS A 232 21.65 -21.06 -25.73
C HIS A 232 20.62 -21.66 -26.72
N GLU A 233 20.64 -21.27 -27.97
CA GLU A 233 19.66 -21.62 -29.03
C GLU A 233 18.24 -21.03 -28.83
N LYS A 234 18.01 -20.19 -27.84
CA LYS A 234 16.73 -19.48 -27.68
C LYS A 234 16.84 -18.05 -28.22
N ASN A 235 15.94 -17.69 -29.14
CA ASN A 235 15.88 -16.33 -29.64
C ASN A 235 15.24 -15.36 -28.62
N ASP A 236 14.09 -15.71 -28.03
CA ASP A 236 13.46 -14.90 -26.97
C ASP A 236 13.99 -15.37 -25.61
N LEU A 237 14.82 -14.53 -24.99
CA LEU A 237 15.45 -14.81 -23.70
C LEU A 237 14.57 -14.36 -22.51
N GLY A 238 13.57 -13.53 -22.77
CA GLY A 238 12.66 -13.02 -21.74
C GLY A 238 13.03 -11.67 -21.17
N ILE A 239 12.25 -11.22 -20.16
CA ILE A 239 12.45 -9.93 -19.50
C ILE A 239 13.72 -9.98 -18.66
N THR A 240 14.59 -8.99 -18.86
CA THR A 240 15.92 -8.86 -18.22
C THR A 240 16.02 -7.50 -17.54
N CYS A 241 16.77 -7.41 -16.46
CA CYS A 241 17.03 -6.16 -15.73
C CYS A 241 18.52 -5.84 -15.75
N ALA A 242 18.88 -4.58 -16.04
CA ALA A 242 20.25 -4.10 -16.05
C ALA A 242 20.40 -2.77 -15.33
N LEU A 243 21.65 -2.45 -14.92
CA LEU A 243 22.04 -1.15 -14.36
C LEU A 243 22.83 -0.38 -15.41
N ILE A 244 22.34 0.81 -15.76
CA ILE A 244 22.92 1.63 -16.81
C ILE A 244 23.36 2.97 -16.22
N PRO A 245 24.66 3.31 -16.21
CA PRO A 245 25.14 4.64 -15.82
C PRO A 245 24.53 5.73 -16.73
N ARG A 246 24.19 6.88 -16.13
CA ARG A 246 23.55 7.99 -16.87
C ARG A 246 24.30 8.48 -18.10
N ASN A 247 25.65 8.43 -18.05
CA ASN A 247 26.50 8.98 -19.14
C ASN A 247 26.70 7.99 -20.29
N THR A 248 26.01 6.83 -20.28
CA THR A 248 26.13 5.83 -21.34
C THR A 248 25.69 6.41 -22.67
N LYS A 249 26.51 6.21 -23.72
CA LYS A 249 26.25 6.72 -25.07
C LYS A 249 24.91 6.21 -25.60
N GLY A 250 24.08 7.09 -26.12
CA GLY A 250 22.75 6.77 -26.67
C GLY A 250 21.62 6.87 -25.65
N LEU A 251 21.92 7.06 -24.33
CA LEU A 251 20.92 7.33 -23.29
C LEU A 251 20.61 8.83 -23.23
N SER A 252 19.35 9.18 -23.09
CA SER A 252 18.90 10.56 -22.85
C SER A 252 17.72 10.60 -21.88
N ILE A 253 17.62 11.72 -21.15
CA ILE A 253 16.51 12.00 -20.26
C ILE A 253 15.73 13.17 -20.88
N GLY A 254 14.43 12.98 -21.02
CA GLY A 254 13.57 13.96 -21.66
C GLY A 254 13.04 15.02 -20.70
N THR A 255 12.02 15.75 -21.16
CA THR A 255 11.39 16.83 -20.38
C THR A 255 10.73 16.28 -19.11
N ARG A 256 11.02 16.93 -18.00
CA ARG A 256 10.45 16.56 -16.69
C ARG A 256 8.93 16.58 -16.71
N HIS A 257 8.32 15.52 -16.18
CA HIS A 257 6.90 15.47 -15.87
C HIS A 257 6.61 16.21 -14.56
N ARG A 258 5.41 16.76 -14.44
CA ARG A 258 4.94 17.48 -13.24
C ARG A 258 3.67 16.83 -12.73
N PRO A 259 3.76 15.88 -11.81
CA PRO A 259 2.59 15.26 -11.20
C PRO A 259 1.74 16.31 -10.48
N ILE A 260 0.42 16.18 -10.60
CA ILE A 260 -0.53 17.14 -10.03
C ILE A 260 -0.41 17.19 -8.50
N GLY A 261 -0.32 18.40 -7.96
CA GLY A 261 -0.26 18.64 -6.51
C GLY A 261 1.11 18.37 -5.87
N GLU A 262 1.93 17.49 -6.46
CA GLU A 262 3.21 17.02 -5.88
C GLU A 262 4.29 16.93 -6.97
N PRO A 263 5.01 18.01 -7.23
CA PRO A 263 5.96 18.10 -8.35
C PRO A 263 7.30 17.39 -8.07
N PHE A 264 7.29 16.15 -7.58
CA PHE A 264 8.50 15.39 -7.37
C PHE A 264 9.24 15.10 -8.68
N GLN A 265 10.53 14.78 -8.57
CA GLN A 265 11.38 14.48 -9.73
C GLN A 265 10.82 13.26 -10.48
N ASN A 266 10.35 13.49 -11.70
CA ASN A 266 9.75 12.47 -12.56
C ASN A 266 9.98 12.83 -14.03
N GLY A 267 10.25 11.86 -14.88
CA GLY A 267 10.48 12.13 -16.30
C GLY A 267 10.62 10.88 -17.16
N PRO A 268 10.67 11.03 -18.47
CA PRO A 268 10.92 9.95 -19.41
C PRO A 268 12.42 9.69 -19.54
N ILE A 269 12.77 8.45 -19.89
CA ILE A 269 14.12 8.05 -20.24
C ILE A 269 14.10 7.31 -21.60
N TYR A 270 15.05 7.62 -22.43
CA TYR A 270 15.18 7.07 -23.78
C TYR A 270 16.54 6.44 -23.97
N GLY A 271 16.58 5.33 -24.70
CA GLY A 271 17.80 4.71 -25.17
C GLY A 271 17.68 4.39 -26.66
N LYS A 272 18.69 4.78 -27.41
CA LYS A 272 18.82 4.46 -28.82
C LYS A 272 20.21 3.87 -29.09
N ASP A 273 20.22 2.62 -29.53
CA ASP A 273 21.46 1.86 -29.83
C ASP A 273 22.45 1.86 -28.65
N VAL A 274 21.95 1.75 -27.42
CA VAL A 274 22.76 1.76 -26.22
C VAL A 274 23.42 0.39 -26.05
N PHE A 275 24.74 0.33 -26.13
CA PHE A 275 25.50 -0.88 -25.84
C PHE A 275 25.76 -1.00 -24.34
N ILE A 276 25.50 -2.17 -23.77
CA ILE A 276 25.89 -2.55 -22.39
C ILE A 276 26.60 -3.90 -22.39
N PRO A 277 27.68 -4.07 -21.62
CA PRO A 277 28.31 -5.37 -21.42
C PRO A 277 27.44 -6.28 -20.57
N MET A 278 27.66 -7.61 -20.61
CA MET A 278 26.86 -8.60 -19.88
C MET A 278 26.90 -8.43 -18.35
N ASP A 279 28.00 -7.96 -17.80
CA ASP A 279 28.18 -7.70 -16.37
C ASP A 279 27.34 -6.55 -15.81
N TRP A 280 26.73 -5.71 -16.69
CA TRP A 280 25.75 -4.70 -16.24
C TRP A 280 24.33 -5.28 -16.03
N ILE A 281 24.09 -6.52 -16.46
CA ILE A 281 22.85 -7.25 -16.12
C ILE A 281 22.86 -7.52 -14.62
N ILE A 282 21.78 -7.26 -13.93
CA ILE A 282 21.68 -7.55 -12.47
C ILE A 282 21.83 -9.05 -12.27
N GLY A 283 22.90 -9.45 -11.56
CA GLY A 283 23.25 -10.86 -11.36
C GLY A 283 24.08 -11.48 -12.49
N GLY A 284 24.51 -10.68 -13.48
CA GLY A 284 25.34 -11.11 -14.59
C GLY A 284 24.57 -11.86 -15.69
N ASP A 285 25.32 -12.45 -16.61
CA ASP A 285 24.80 -13.18 -17.78
C ASP A 285 23.81 -14.29 -17.42
N LYS A 286 24.07 -15.04 -16.36
CA LYS A 286 23.21 -16.13 -15.88
C LYS A 286 21.79 -15.70 -15.50
N MET A 287 21.59 -14.41 -15.28
CA MET A 287 20.31 -13.84 -14.87
C MET A 287 19.54 -13.18 -16.04
N ILE A 288 20.01 -13.34 -17.26
CA ILE A 288 19.25 -12.98 -18.48
C ILE A 288 17.90 -13.74 -18.46
N GLY A 289 16.81 -13.06 -18.77
CA GLY A 289 15.46 -13.64 -18.80
C GLY A 289 14.80 -13.81 -17.43
N HIS A 290 15.50 -13.56 -16.34
CA HIS A 290 14.96 -13.68 -14.97
C HIS A 290 14.41 -12.36 -14.39
N GLY A 291 14.45 -11.28 -15.14
CA GLY A 291 14.05 -9.94 -14.69
C GLY A 291 12.60 -9.88 -14.23
N TRP A 292 11.67 -10.63 -14.85
CA TRP A 292 10.27 -10.65 -14.39
C TRP A 292 10.13 -11.23 -12.99
N ARG A 293 10.82 -12.31 -12.68
CA ARG A 293 10.86 -12.90 -11.32
C ARG A 293 11.43 -11.92 -10.32
N MET A 294 12.56 -11.27 -10.64
CA MET A 294 13.20 -10.26 -9.80
C MET A 294 12.23 -9.15 -9.43
N LEU A 295 11.50 -8.62 -10.44
CA LEU A 295 10.53 -7.54 -10.23
C LEU A 295 9.36 -8.00 -9.35
N MET A 296 8.79 -9.18 -9.62
CA MET A 296 7.63 -9.65 -8.86
C MET A 296 7.95 -9.91 -7.39
N GLU A 297 9.12 -10.42 -7.10
CA GLU A 297 9.55 -10.72 -5.74
C GLU A 297 9.92 -9.45 -4.94
N SER A 298 10.60 -8.49 -5.56
CA SER A 298 11.07 -7.28 -4.88
C SER A 298 9.99 -6.18 -4.80
N LEU A 299 9.25 -5.94 -5.89
CA LEU A 299 8.20 -4.90 -5.90
C LEU A 299 7.04 -5.21 -4.93
N SER A 300 6.83 -6.46 -4.54
CA SER A 300 5.75 -6.83 -3.62
C SER A 300 6.00 -6.32 -2.20
N VAL A 301 7.24 -6.27 -1.75
CA VAL A 301 7.64 -5.76 -0.43
C VAL A 301 7.45 -4.25 -0.37
N GLY A 302 8.05 -3.51 -1.30
CA GLY A 302 7.93 -2.06 -1.38
C GLY A 302 6.48 -1.57 -1.48
N ARG A 303 5.63 -2.27 -2.25
CA ARG A 303 4.19 -1.99 -2.36
C ARG A 303 3.47 -2.10 -1.00
N GLY A 304 3.89 -2.98 -0.11
CA GLY A 304 3.31 -3.15 1.22
C GLY A 304 3.67 -2.04 2.22
N ILE A 305 4.64 -1.19 1.90
CA ILE A 305 5.19 -0.17 2.81
C ILE A 305 4.97 1.24 2.27
N SER A 306 5.57 1.55 1.13
CA SER A 306 5.84 2.92 0.66
C SER A 306 4.59 3.76 0.42
N LEU A 307 3.76 3.41 -0.56
CA LEU A 307 2.51 4.13 -0.81
C LEU A 307 1.48 3.95 0.31
N PRO A 308 1.32 2.76 0.92
CA PRO A 308 0.42 2.63 2.04
C PRO A 308 0.74 3.55 3.21
N VAL A 309 2.02 3.76 3.53
CA VAL A 309 2.39 4.64 4.65
C VAL A 309 2.19 6.11 4.31
N THR A 310 2.41 6.53 3.05
CA THR A 310 2.05 7.89 2.63
C THR A 310 0.54 8.13 2.77
N GLY A 311 -0.27 7.11 2.48
CA GLY A 311 -1.71 7.12 2.72
C GLY A 311 -2.07 7.23 4.20
N ALA A 312 -1.42 6.44 5.06
CA ALA A 312 -1.63 6.50 6.51
C ALA A 312 -1.23 7.87 7.08
N SER A 313 -0.07 8.39 6.71
CA SER A 313 0.41 9.71 7.11
C SER A 313 -0.57 10.82 6.72
N ALA A 314 -1.05 10.82 5.49
CA ALA A 314 -2.00 11.82 5.02
C ALA A 314 -3.36 11.70 5.73
N THR A 315 -3.88 10.50 5.99
CA THR A 315 -5.14 10.32 6.74
C THR A 315 -4.99 10.83 8.18
N GLN A 316 -3.86 10.55 8.84
CA GLN A 316 -3.55 11.07 10.18
C GLN A 316 -3.45 12.60 10.18
N ALA A 317 -2.77 13.19 9.18
CA ALA A 317 -2.65 14.63 9.03
C ALA A 317 -4.02 15.29 8.81
N MET A 318 -4.88 14.70 7.95
CA MET A 318 -6.23 15.21 7.73
C MET A 318 -7.10 15.09 9.00
N LEU A 319 -7.00 13.99 9.74
CA LEU A 319 -7.71 13.83 11.01
C LEU A 319 -7.28 14.90 12.02
N LEU A 320 -5.99 15.01 12.31
CA LEU A 320 -5.45 15.93 13.33
C LEU A 320 -5.76 17.38 13.00
N THR A 321 -5.43 17.81 11.79
CA THR A 321 -5.61 19.21 11.39
C THR A 321 -7.07 19.60 11.26
N THR A 322 -7.93 18.71 10.76
CA THR A 322 -9.37 18.96 10.62
C THR A 322 -10.08 18.97 11.97
N SER A 323 -9.71 18.07 12.89
CA SER A 323 -10.22 18.06 14.25
C SER A 323 -9.83 19.36 14.99
N THR A 324 -8.58 19.80 14.89
CA THR A 324 -8.09 21.06 15.46
C THR A 324 -8.82 22.26 14.86
N TYR A 325 -8.94 22.32 13.53
CA TYR A 325 -9.66 23.40 12.85
C TYR A 325 -11.13 23.48 13.25
N SER A 326 -11.83 22.36 13.27
CA SER A 326 -13.27 22.29 13.54
C SER A 326 -13.62 22.73 14.96
N GLN A 327 -12.71 22.56 15.91
CA GLN A 327 -12.86 23.05 17.29
C GLN A 327 -12.56 24.53 17.44
N THR A 328 -11.78 25.11 16.52
CA THR A 328 -11.39 26.51 16.52
C THR A 328 -12.37 27.38 15.75
N ARG A 329 -12.83 26.89 14.59
CA ARG A 329 -13.77 27.61 13.73
C ARG A 329 -15.16 27.64 14.33
N GLU A 330 -15.69 28.84 14.55
CA GLU A 330 -17.06 29.06 15.03
C GLU A 330 -17.98 29.51 13.87
N GLN A 331 -19.15 28.93 13.78
CA GLN A 331 -20.27 29.40 12.97
C GLN A 331 -21.58 29.25 13.76
N PHE A 332 -22.54 30.13 13.53
CA PHE A 332 -23.80 30.13 14.28
C PHE A 332 -23.61 30.19 15.81
N GLY A 333 -22.50 30.79 16.25
CA GLY A 333 -22.16 30.95 17.67
C GLY A 333 -21.60 29.74 18.39
N ILE A 334 -21.30 28.67 17.66
CA ILE A 334 -20.70 27.41 18.19
C ILE A 334 -19.53 26.96 17.36
N PRO A 335 -18.56 26.20 17.91
CA PRO A 335 -17.56 25.50 17.13
C PRO A 335 -18.22 24.55 16.15
N ILE A 336 -17.75 24.50 14.89
CA ILE A 336 -18.33 23.62 13.86
C ILE A 336 -18.21 22.14 14.21
N ALA A 337 -17.25 21.74 15.05
CA ALA A 337 -17.13 20.38 15.60
C ALA A 337 -18.39 19.90 16.37
N ASN A 338 -19.27 20.81 16.79
CA ASN A 338 -20.50 20.47 17.49
C ASN A 338 -21.70 20.30 16.56
N MET A 339 -21.52 20.45 15.25
CA MET A 339 -22.58 20.25 14.25
C MET A 339 -22.55 18.80 13.76
N GLU A 340 -23.72 18.14 13.75
CA GLU A 340 -23.82 16.71 13.44
C GLU A 340 -23.26 16.36 12.05
N GLY A 341 -23.51 17.19 11.02
CA GLY A 341 -22.94 16.99 9.68
C GLY A 341 -21.39 17.07 9.65
N ILE A 342 -20.78 17.84 10.55
CA ILE A 342 -19.32 17.88 10.73
C ILE A 342 -18.85 16.66 11.53
N GLN A 343 -19.60 16.25 12.56
CA GLN A 343 -19.29 15.08 13.38
C GLN A 343 -19.28 13.79 12.56
N GLU A 344 -20.19 13.65 11.58
CA GLU A 344 -20.18 12.55 10.64
C GLU A 344 -18.86 12.47 9.86
N LYS A 345 -18.43 13.58 9.27
CA LYS A 345 -17.16 13.65 8.53
C LYS A 345 -15.94 13.44 9.44
N LEU A 346 -15.92 14.00 10.65
CA LEU A 346 -14.86 13.76 11.62
C LEU A 346 -14.77 12.30 12.05
N SER A 347 -15.91 11.61 12.21
CA SER A 347 -15.91 10.18 12.52
C SER A 347 -15.38 9.32 11.36
N ASN A 348 -15.64 9.72 10.10
CA ASN A 348 -15.03 9.08 8.94
C ASN A 348 -13.51 9.27 8.93
N LEU A 349 -13.02 10.49 9.18
CA LEU A 349 -11.59 10.77 9.29
C LEU A 349 -10.93 9.92 10.38
N ALA A 350 -11.58 9.78 11.55
CA ALA A 350 -11.09 8.96 12.66
C ALA A 350 -10.97 7.49 12.28
N THR A 351 -12.03 6.92 11.69
CA THR A 351 -12.02 5.51 11.25
C THR A 351 -11.01 5.27 10.13
N ASN A 352 -10.87 6.20 9.19
CA ASN A 352 -9.92 6.09 8.09
C ASN A 352 -8.47 6.12 8.59
N ALA A 353 -8.13 7.04 9.50
CA ALA A 353 -6.79 7.12 10.07
C ALA A 353 -6.46 5.87 10.91
N PHE A 354 -7.41 5.39 11.73
CA PHE A 354 -7.22 4.18 12.52
C PHE A 354 -7.01 2.94 11.64
N ARG A 355 -7.83 2.75 10.60
CA ARG A 355 -7.71 1.63 9.63
C ARG A 355 -6.38 1.70 8.88
N ALA A 356 -6.02 2.88 8.37
CA ALA A 356 -4.78 3.06 7.62
C ALA A 356 -3.54 2.77 8.49
N THR A 357 -3.55 3.20 9.75
CA THR A 357 -2.51 2.89 10.73
C THR A 357 -2.45 1.40 11.03
N ALA A 358 -3.59 0.76 11.25
CA ALA A 358 -3.68 -0.67 11.51
C ALA A 358 -3.12 -1.51 10.35
N ASN A 359 -3.46 -1.12 9.12
CA ASN A 359 -2.98 -1.80 7.91
C ASN A 359 -1.45 -1.74 7.77
N ILE A 360 -0.83 -0.57 8.03
CA ILE A 360 0.62 -0.41 7.98
C ILE A 360 1.30 -1.23 9.07
N ASN A 361 0.82 -1.13 10.30
CA ASN A 361 1.42 -1.85 11.41
C ASN A 361 1.40 -3.36 11.16
N LEU A 362 0.24 -3.94 10.82
CA LEU A 362 0.15 -5.37 10.57
C LEU A 362 1.01 -5.81 9.37
N SER A 363 1.05 -5.01 8.30
CA SER A 363 1.85 -5.31 7.11
C SER A 363 3.35 -5.30 7.41
N THR A 364 3.85 -4.28 8.12
CA THR A 364 5.28 -4.15 8.44
C THR A 364 5.74 -5.16 9.48
N TRP A 365 4.94 -5.42 10.52
CA TRP A 365 5.23 -6.49 11.50
C TRP A 365 5.35 -7.87 10.83
N ALA A 366 4.46 -8.15 9.86
CA ALA A 366 4.56 -9.39 9.10
C ALA A 366 5.82 -9.46 8.23
N LEU A 367 6.23 -8.33 7.63
CA LEU A 367 7.46 -8.26 6.83
C LEU A 367 8.71 -8.44 7.70
N ASP A 368 8.76 -7.83 8.89
CA ASP A 368 9.87 -7.95 9.85
C ASP A 368 9.94 -9.37 10.44
N ALA A 369 8.78 -10.05 10.60
CA ALA A 369 8.73 -11.47 10.95
C ALA A 369 9.12 -12.41 9.79
N GLY A 370 9.55 -11.89 8.64
CA GLY A 370 10.03 -12.69 7.50
C GLY A 370 8.95 -13.12 6.50
N HIS A 371 7.68 -12.76 6.70
CA HIS A 371 6.64 -13.03 5.71
C HIS A 371 6.79 -12.11 4.48
N ARG A 372 6.35 -12.59 3.31
CA ARG A 372 6.37 -11.83 2.04
C ARG A 372 5.02 -11.94 1.33
N PRO A 373 3.91 -11.52 1.98
CA PRO A 373 2.56 -11.76 1.50
C PRO A 373 2.18 -10.78 0.39
N SER A 374 2.26 -11.20 -0.87
CA SER A 374 2.02 -10.33 -2.03
C SER A 374 0.57 -9.87 -2.17
N ILE A 375 -0.40 -10.66 -1.71
CA ILE A 375 -1.82 -10.29 -1.74
C ILE A 375 -2.11 -9.24 -0.66
N ILE A 376 -1.59 -9.41 0.55
CA ILE A 376 -1.71 -8.40 1.62
C ILE A 376 -1.09 -7.09 1.20
N SER A 377 0.10 -7.10 0.58
CA SER A 377 0.72 -5.86 0.09
C SER A 377 -0.16 -5.14 -0.94
N ALA A 378 -0.84 -5.89 -1.81
CA ALA A 378 -1.81 -5.33 -2.75
C ALA A 378 -3.06 -4.76 -2.05
N ILE A 379 -3.59 -5.46 -1.03
CA ILE A 379 -4.72 -4.98 -0.20
C ILE A 379 -4.35 -3.67 0.49
N VAL A 380 -3.22 -3.63 1.19
CA VAL A 380 -2.80 -2.47 1.98
C VAL A 380 -2.57 -1.25 1.08
N LYS A 381 -1.92 -1.43 -0.08
CA LYS A 381 -1.77 -0.37 -1.09
C LYS A 381 -3.12 0.14 -1.57
N TYR A 382 -4.00 -0.75 -2.01
CA TYR A 382 -5.32 -0.42 -2.52
C TYR A 382 -6.15 0.35 -1.47
N ARG A 383 -6.26 -0.18 -0.26
CA ARG A 383 -7.09 0.40 0.81
C ARG A 383 -6.53 1.72 1.32
N ASN A 384 -5.25 1.80 1.66
CA ASN A 384 -4.69 3.02 2.23
C ASN A 384 -4.71 4.19 1.24
N THR A 385 -4.53 3.95 -0.06
CA THR A 385 -4.64 5.01 -1.07
C THR A 385 -6.09 5.47 -1.29
N GLN A 386 -7.08 4.59 -1.12
CA GLN A 386 -8.50 4.99 -1.11
C GLN A 386 -8.86 5.78 0.16
N LEU A 387 -8.37 5.35 1.33
CA LEU A 387 -8.59 6.06 2.59
C LEU A 387 -7.98 7.46 2.55
N LEU A 388 -6.78 7.61 1.96
CA LEU A 388 -6.16 8.91 1.67
C LEU A 388 -7.09 9.80 0.83
N GLN A 389 -7.58 9.30 -0.30
CA GLN A 389 -8.43 10.07 -1.20
C GLN A 389 -9.71 10.51 -0.48
N GLN A 390 -10.40 9.59 0.20
CA GLN A 390 -11.64 9.92 0.91
C GLN A 390 -11.41 10.92 2.06
N SER A 391 -10.33 10.74 2.82
CA SER A 391 -10.00 11.66 3.92
C SER A 391 -9.66 13.06 3.43
N SER A 392 -8.99 13.19 2.28
CA SER A 392 -8.71 14.49 1.67
C SER A 392 -9.99 15.20 1.22
N ILE A 393 -10.99 14.46 0.71
CA ILE A 393 -12.32 14.99 0.35
C ILE A 393 -13.06 15.46 1.59
N ASP A 394 -13.15 14.63 2.64
CA ASP A 394 -13.85 14.99 3.88
C ASP A 394 -13.19 16.19 4.58
N ALA A 395 -11.87 16.28 4.58
CA ALA A 395 -11.13 17.44 5.09
C ALA A 395 -11.41 18.70 4.25
N MET A 396 -11.43 18.58 2.91
CA MET A 396 -11.76 19.68 1.99
C MET A 396 -13.17 20.24 2.30
N ASP A 397 -14.16 19.36 2.47
CA ASP A 397 -15.53 19.72 2.79
C ASP A 397 -15.64 20.52 4.10
N ILE A 398 -14.97 20.06 5.15
CA ILE A 398 -15.01 20.74 6.47
C ILE A 398 -14.31 22.10 6.45
N HIS A 399 -13.19 22.20 5.73
CA HIS A 399 -12.44 23.47 5.66
C HIS A 399 -13.07 24.48 4.70
N GLY A 400 -13.85 24.01 3.71
CA GLY A 400 -14.52 24.83 2.71
C GLY A 400 -13.54 25.69 1.92
N GLY A 401 -13.90 26.98 1.70
CA GLY A 401 -13.11 27.91 0.90
C GLY A 401 -11.63 28.02 1.32
N ARG A 402 -11.32 27.85 2.61
CA ARG A 402 -9.94 27.86 3.10
C ARG A 402 -9.08 26.76 2.47
N ALA A 403 -9.65 25.56 2.27
CA ALA A 403 -8.93 24.45 1.69
C ALA A 403 -8.78 24.57 0.16
N VAL A 404 -9.71 25.28 -0.50
CA VAL A 404 -9.69 25.51 -1.95
C VAL A 404 -8.66 26.57 -2.33
N MET A 405 -8.46 27.61 -1.49
CA MET A 405 -7.51 28.69 -1.75
C MET A 405 -6.09 28.25 -1.47
N GLN A 406 -5.27 28.13 -2.50
CA GLN A 406 -3.83 27.82 -2.36
C GLN A 406 -3.08 28.96 -1.67
N GLY A 407 -2.04 28.62 -0.92
CA GLY A 407 -1.18 29.56 -0.23
C GLY A 407 -0.41 28.93 0.93
N LYS A 408 0.54 29.67 1.52
CA LYS A 408 1.45 29.17 2.58
C LYS A 408 0.76 28.63 3.84
N ARG A 409 -0.52 28.92 4.04
CA ARG A 409 -1.29 28.46 5.19
C ARG A 409 -2.22 27.28 4.87
N ASN A 410 -2.26 26.82 3.61
CA ASN A 410 -3.07 25.69 3.20
C ASN A 410 -2.27 24.39 3.40
N TYR A 411 -2.86 23.41 4.06
CA TYR A 411 -2.30 22.08 4.31
C TYR A 411 -3.20 20.96 3.79
N VAL A 412 -4.30 21.29 3.10
CA VAL A 412 -5.25 20.31 2.55
C VAL A 412 -5.12 20.20 1.03
N ALA A 413 -4.97 21.34 0.32
CA ALA A 413 -5.07 21.38 -1.13
C ALA A 413 -4.08 20.47 -1.85
N ASN A 414 -2.81 20.44 -1.41
CA ASN A 414 -1.78 19.61 -2.04
C ASN A 414 -2.06 18.11 -1.85
N VAL A 415 -2.49 17.71 -0.65
CA VAL A 415 -2.87 16.32 -0.35
C VAL A 415 -4.05 15.89 -1.22
N TYR A 416 -5.07 16.74 -1.33
CA TYR A 416 -6.23 16.50 -2.19
C TYR A 416 -5.84 16.38 -3.67
N ALA A 417 -5.03 17.32 -4.17
CA ALA A 417 -4.58 17.31 -5.55
C ALA A 417 -3.64 16.14 -5.87
N GLY A 418 -2.78 15.74 -4.94
CA GLY A 418 -1.80 14.66 -5.11
C GLY A 418 -2.39 13.24 -4.93
N ALA A 419 -3.52 13.08 -4.27
CA ALA A 419 -4.14 11.77 -4.00
C ALA A 419 -4.30 10.87 -5.25
N PRO A 420 -4.67 11.39 -6.46
CA PRO A 420 -4.73 10.59 -7.70
C PRO A 420 -3.42 9.92 -8.09
N VAL A 421 -2.28 10.46 -7.73
CA VAL A 421 -0.97 9.83 -7.99
C VAL A 421 -0.89 8.49 -7.28
N ALA A 422 -1.24 8.45 -5.99
CA ALA A 422 -1.15 7.24 -5.18
C ALA A 422 -2.06 6.11 -5.67
N ILE A 423 -3.26 6.42 -6.20
CA ILE A 423 -4.15 5.39 -6.76
C ILE A 423 -3.70 4.86 -8.12
N THR A 424 -2.78 5.55 -8.79
CA THR A 424 -2.34 5.22 -10.17
C THR A 424 -1.06 4.38 -10.19
N VAL A 425 -0.08 4.72 -9.36
CA VAL A 425 1.26 4.10 -9.38
C VAL A 425 1.33 2.79 -8.58
N GLU A 426 2.38 2.02 -8.74
CA GLU A 426 2.62 0.69 -8.12
C GLU A 426 1.48 -0.32 -8.37
N GLY A 427 0.92 -0.29 -9.56
CA GLY A 427 -0.29 -1.01 -9.95
C GLY A 427 -1.54 -0.17 -9.68
N ALA A 428 -2.18 0.28 -10.78
CA ALA A 428 -3.42 1.05 -10.69
C ALA A 428 -4.46 0.33 -9.84
N ASN A 429 -5.18 1.06 -8.98
CA ASN A 429 -6.14 0.46 -8.05
C ASN A 429 -7.21 -0.40 -8.74
N ILE A 430 -7.63 -0.03 -9.96
CA ILE A 430 -8.59 -0.83 -10.74
C ILE A 430 -8.03 -2.23 -11.02
N LEU A 431 -6.77 -2.31 -11.49
CA LEU A 431 -6.11 -3.58 -11.75
C LEU A 431 -5.82 -4.35 -10.46
N THR A 432 -5.27 -3.65 -9.45
CA THR A 432 -4.91 -4.25 -8.17
C THR A 432 -6.12 -4.91 -7.51
N ARG A 433 -7.27 -4.23 -7.53
CA ARG A 433 -8.52 -4.72 -6.95
C ARG A 433 -8.99 -6.02 -7.61
N SER A 434 -9.12 -6.07 -8.93
CA SER A 434 -9.73 -7.21 -9.62
C SER A 434 -8.74 -8.35 -9.89
N LEU A 435 -7.56 -8.04 -10.40
CA LEU A 435 -6.60 -9.04 -10.87
C LEU A 435 -5.66 -9.52 -9.77
N MET A 436 -5.08 -8.59 -8.98
CA MET A 436 -4.07 -8.98 -8.01
C MET A 436 -4.70 -9.53 -6.72
N ILE A 437 -5.58 -8.77 -6.08
CA ILE A 437 -6.14 -9.17 -4.77
C ILE A 437 -7.00 -10.42 -4.90
N PHE A 438 -7.92 -10.46 -5.86
CA PHE A 438 -8.79 -11.63 -6.01
C PHE A 438 -8.32 -12.60 -7.07
N GLY A 439 -7.96 -12.16 -8.28
CA GLY A 439 -7.58 -13.07 -9.37
C GLY A 439 -6.38 -13.94 -9.02
N GLN A 440 -5.29 -13.34 -8.53
CA GLN A 440 -4.11 -14.10 -8.04
C GLN A 440 -4.37 -14.69 -6.65
N GLY A 441 -5.06 -13.96 -5.76
CA GLY A 441 -5.40 -14.41 -4.42
C GLY A 441 -6.22 -15.70 -4.42
N LEU A 442 -7.20 -15.83 -5.31
CA LEU A 442 -7.98 -17.04 -5.46
C LEU A 442 -7.10 -18.27 -5.71
N ILE A 443 -6.15 -18.19 -6.63
CA ILE A 443 -5.27 -19.31 -6.96
C ILE A 443 -4.31 -19.63 -5.82
N ARG A 444 -3.74 -18.61 -5.19
CA ARG A 444 -2.68 -18.74 -4.16
C ARG A 444 -3.20 -19.11 -2.78
N CYS A 445 -4.29 -18.46 -2.37
CA CYS A 445 -4.81 -18.56 -1.01
C CYS A 445 -5.90 -19.62 -0.85
N HIS A 446 -6.50 -20.09 -1.95
CA HIS A 446 -7.42 -21.21 -1.91
C HIS A 446 -6.69 -22.50 -1.54
N LYS A 447 -7.31 -23.31 -0.70
CA LYS A 447 -6.67 -24.48 -0.05
C LYS A 447 -6.17 -25.56 -1.01
N THR A 448 -6.73 -25.65 -2.22
CA THR A 448 -6.46 -26.75 -3.17
C THR A 448 -6.28 -26.30 -4.61
N MET A 449 -6.67 -25.09 -4.98
CA MET A 449 -6.70 -24.67 -6.39
C MET A 449 -5.30 -24.65 -7.02
N LEU A 450 -4.27 -24.24 -6.27
CA LEU A 450 -2.89 -24.29 -6.77
C LEU A 450 -2.41 -25.75 -6.96
N ASP A 451 -2.77 -26.66 -6.02
CA ASP A 451 -2.44 -28.09 -6.14
C ASP A 451 -3.10 -28.72 -7.37
N GLU A 452 -4.37 -28.36 -7.64
CA GLU A 452 -5.11 -28.81 -8.82
C GLU A 452 -4.48 -28.30 -10.12
N LEU A 453 -4.10 -27.02 -10.17
CA LEU A 453 -3.44 -26.43 -11.34
C LEU A 453 -2.06 -27.05 -11.59
N ASN A 454 -1.27 -27.24 -10.55
CA ASN A 454 0.04 -27.88 -10.67
C ASN A 454 -0.09 -29.32 -11.16
N ALA A 455 -1.04 -30.09 -10.63
CA ALA A 455 -1.31 -31.44 -11.08
C ALA A 455 -1.77 -31.51 -12.55
N LEU A 456 -2.49 -30.52 -13.06
CA LEU A 456 -2.92 -30.47 -14.47
C LEU A 456 -1.77 -30.17 -15.45
N HIS A 457 -0.72 -29.51 -14.98
CA HIS A 457 0.44 -29.14 -15.78
C HIS A 457 1.64 -30.07 -15.53
N ASP A 458 1.49 -31.05 -14.64
CA ASP A 458 2.50 -32.10 -14.38
C ASP A 458 2.38 -33.19 -15.42
N ASP A 459 3.44 -33.43 -16.19
CA ASP A 459 3.52 -34.48 -17.20
C ASP A 459 3.95 -35.83 -16.59
N SER A 460 4.09 -35.93 -15.27
CA SER A 460 4.46 -37.17 -14.58
C SER A 460 3.33 -38.19 -14.56
N LYS A 461 3.69 -39.48 -14.43
CA LYS A 461 2.75 -40.60 -14.30
C LYS A 461 1.80 -40.45 -13.08
N ASN A 462 2.13 -39.61 -12.12
CA ASN A 462 1.34 -39.36 -10.90
C ASN A 462 0.38 -38.18 -11.00
N SER A 463 0.41 -37.42 -12.09
CA SER A 463 -0.40 -36.21 -12.32
C SER A 463 -1.89 -36.44 -12.04
N LEU A 464 -2.48 -37.50 -12.64
CA LEU A 464 -3.91 -37.81 -12.44
C LEU A 464 -4.22 -38.13 -10.96
N LYS A 465 -3.37 -38.95 -10.31
CA LYS A 465 -3.55 -39.28 -8.87
C LYS A 465 -3.44 -38.07 -7.97
N ASN A 466 -2.53 -37.16 -8.28
CA ASN A 466 -2.36 -35.90 -7.55
C ASN A 466 -3.58 -35.00 -7.74
N PHE A 467 -4.10 -34.91 -8.96
CA PHE A 467 -5.32 -34.17 -9.27
C PHE A 467 -6.54 -34.72 -8.53
N ASP A 468 -6.76 -36.03 -8.58
CA ASP A 468 -7.88 -36.70 -7.89
C ASP A 468 -7.83 -36.44 -6.37
N LYS A 469 -6.63 -36.50 -5.78
CA LYS A 469 -6.43 -36.20 -4.36
C LYS A 469 -6.77 -34.75 -4.02
N ALA A 470 -6.33 -33.80 -4.85
CA ALA A 470 -6.61 -32.38 -4.67
C ALA A 470 -8.12 -32.10 -4.83
N LEU A 471 -8.77 -32.70 -5.82
CA LEU A 471 -10.21 -32.57 -6.08
C LEU A 471 -11.06 -33.12 -4.92
N VAL A 472 -10.74 -34.31 -4.39
CA VAL A 472 -11.45 -34.87 -3.22
C VAL A 472 -11.31 -33.96 -2.02
N LYS A 473 -10.12 -33.40 -1.79
CA LYS A 473 -9.87 -32.43 -0.72
C LYS A 473 -10.67 -31.12 -0.95
N HIS A 474 -10.80 -30.67 -2.20
CA HIS A 474 -11.61 -29.50 -2.56
C HIS A 474 -13.09 -29.71 -2.23
N VAL A 475 -13.68 -30.81 -2.71
CA VAL A 475 -15.10 -31.14 -2.45
C VAL A 475 -15.36 -31.26 -0.94
N SER A 476 -14.49 -31.91 -0.19
CA SER A 476 -14.61 -32.00 1.26
C SER A 476 -14.56 -30.63 1.94
N ASN A 477 -13.62 -29.76 1.54
CA ASN A 477 -13.53 -28.39 2.08
C ASN A 477 -14.79 -27.56 1.71
N PHE A 478 -15.27 -27.68 0.50
CA PHE A 478 -16.47 -26.97 0.04
C PHE A 478 -17.71 -27.35 0.87
N ILE A 479 -17.96 -28.65 1.10
CA ILE A 479 -19.06 -29.13 1.96
C ILE A 479 -18.93 -28.58 3.37
N ASN A 480 -17.72 -28.64 3.94
CA ASN A 480 -17.44 -28.09 5.27
C ASN A 480 -17.66 -26.57 5.34
N ASN A 481 -17.28 -25.83 4.29
CA ASN A 481 -17.47 -24.40 4.21
C ASN A 481 -18.96 -24.03 4.07
N ILE A 482 -19.75 -24.79 3.28
CA ILE A 482 -21.22 -24.60 3.20
C ILE A 482 -21.84 -24.76 4.58
N ALA A 483 -21.57 -25.89 5.27
CA ALA A 483 -22.13 -26.17 6.58
C ALA A 483 -21.76 -25.07 7.58
N ARG A 484 -20.49 -24.67 7.61
CA ARG A 484 -19.97 -23.60 8.48
C ARG A 484 -20.62 -22.25 8.17
N ALA A 485 -20.69 -21.86 6.88
CA ALA A 485 -21.30 -20.61 6.46
C ALA A 485 -22.77 -20.52 6.87
N ILE A 486 -23.54 -21.59 6.71
CA ILE A 486 -24.95 -21.65 7.13
C ILE A 486 -25.05 -21.55 8.66
N ILE A 487 -24.36 -22.43 9.39
CA ILE A 487 -24.43 -22.50 10.87
C ILE A 487 -24.02 -21.14 11.47
N PHE A 488 -22.90 -20.57 11.04
CA PHE A 488 -22.42 -19.30 11.57
C PHE A 488 -23.32 -18.14 11.20
N SER A 489 -23.92 -18.14 10.00
CA SER A 489 -24.85 -17.10 9.58
C SER A 489 -26.13 -17.10 10.43
N TRP A 490 -26.74 -18.27 10.63
CA TRP A 490 -27.98 -18.42 11.41
C TRP A 490 -27.78 -18.23 12.91
N THR A 491 -26.62 -18.58 13.44
CA THR A 491 -26.27 -18.38 14.86
C THR A 491 -25.61 -17.04 15.15
N ARG A 492 -25.47 -16.17 14.14
CA ARG A 492 -24.73 -14.89 14.23
C ARG A 492 -23.30 -15.08 14.76
N GLY A 493 -22.64 -16.19 14.38
CA GLY A 493 -21.31 -16.54 14.82
C GLY A 493 -21.17 -17.06 16.26
N ARG A 494 -22.32 -17.30 16.98
CA ARG A 494 -22.25 -17.77 18.37
C ARG A 494 -21.62 -19.15 18.49
N LEU A 495 -21.74 -19.99 17.47
CA LEU A 495 -21.12 -21.31 17.40
C LEU A 495 -19.72 -21.32 16.78
N ALA A 496 -19.19 -20.17 16.34
CA ALA A 496 -17.80 -20.05 15.97
C ALA A 496 -16.91 -20.19 17.22
N LYS A 497 -15.70 -20.75 17.03
CA LYS A 497 -14.73 -20.90 18.12
C LYS A 497 -14.48 -19.51 18.75
N PRO A 498 -14.68 -19.38 20.07
CA PRO A 498 -14.47 -18.10 20.74
C PRO A 498 -12.99 -17.72 20.72
N TYR A 499 -12.74 -16.46 20.38
CA TYR A 499 -11.42 -15.84 20.43
C TYR A 499 -11.56 -14.37 20.86
N GLY A 500 -10.48 -13.78 21.43
CA GLY A 500 -10.48 -12.41 21.93
C GLY A 500 -11.13 -12.26 23.32
N ASP A 501 -11.05 -11.05 23.85
CA ASP A 501 -11.59 -10.64 25.15
C ASP A 501 -13.09 -10.27 25.08
N SER A 502 -13.63 -9.67 26.13
CA SER A 502 -15.02 -9.20 26.19
C SER A 502 -15.34 -8.14 25.12
N THR A 503 -14.37 -7.33 24.75
CA THR A 503 -14.52 -6.24 23.74
C THR A 503 -14.41 -6.79 22.33
N THR A 504 -13.42 -7.64 22.04
CA THR A 504 -13.04 -8.08 20.69
C THR A 504 -13.76 -9.36 20.23
N LYS A 505 -14.21 -10.21 21.15
CA LYS A 505 -14.83 -11.51 20.87
C LYS A 505 -15.96 -11.47 19.83
N THR A 506 -16.81 -10.46 19.88
CA THR A 506 -17.92 -10.32 18.92
C THR A 506 -17.40 -10.02 17.52
N TYR A 507 -16.33 -9.27 17.40
CA TYR A 507 -15.73 -8.92 16.12
C TYR A 507 -15.01 -10.10 15.47
N TYR A 508 -14.29 -10.92 16.24
CA TYR A 508 -13.72 -12.20 15.79
C TYR A 508 -14.79 -13.16 15.30
N ARG A 509 -15.95 -13.23 15.97
CA ARG A 509 -17.10 -14.00 15.50
C ARG A 509 -17.65 -13.48 14.17
N ASN A 510 -17.77 -12.17 14.02
CA ASN A 510 -18.18 -11.57 12.74
C ASN A 510 -17.22 -11.94 11.63
N LEU A 511 -15.91 -11.85 11.86
CA LEU A 511 -14.89 -12.20 10.89
C LEU A 511 -14.92 -13.69 10.53
N SER A 512 -15.17 -14.60 11.50
CA SER A 512 -15.36 -16.02 11.23
C SER A 512 -16.57 -16.28 10.32
N VAL A 513 -17.67 -15.54 10.53
CA VAL A 513 -18.86 -15.62 9.64
C VAL A 513 -18.55 -15.12 8.23
N LEU A 514 -17.84 -13.98 8.11
CA LEU A 514 -17.46 -13.41 6.81
C LEU A 514 -16.53 -14.34 6.03
N SER A 515 -15.49 -14.88 6.69
CA SER A 515 -14.55 -15.82 6.06
C SER A 515 -15.26 -17.08 5.57
N ALA A 516 -16.13 -17.69 6.37
CA ALA A 516 -16.88 -18.88 5.97
C ALA A 516 -17.81 -18.62 4.76
N LYS A 517 -18.54 -17.49 4.75
CA LYS A 517 -19.34 -17.06 3.60
C LYS A 517 -18.50 -16.82 2.36
N PHE A 518 -17.40 -16.09 2.54
CA PHE A 518 -16.49 -15.73 1.45
C PHE A 518 -15.96 -16.98 0.75
N ALA A 519 -15.41 -17.94 1.51
CA ALA A 519 -14.91 -19.19 0.96
C ALA A 519 -15.98 -19.94 0.17
N CYS A 520 -17.16 -20.09 0.76
CA CYS A 520 -18.28 -20.81 0.10
C CYS A 520 -18.76 -20.11 -1.18
N ILE A 521 -18.99 -18.79 -1.14
CA ILE A 521 -19.49 -18.02 -2.30
C ILE A 521 -18.43 -17.96 -3.41
N THR A 522 -17.15 -17.92 -3.06
CA THR A 522 -16.02 -17.98 -3.98
C THR A 522 -15.98 -19.31 -4.72
N ASP A 523 -16.15 -20.43 -4.01
CA ASP A 523 -16.20 -21.77 -4.60
C ASP A 523 -17.38 -21.90 -5.57
N ILE A 524 -18.58 -21.42 -5.17
CA ILE A 524 -19.77 -21.38 -6.04
C ILE A 524 -19.49 -20.56 -7.31
N ALA A 525 -18.91 -19.37 -7.15
CA ALA A 525 -18.57 -18.52 -8.30
C ALA A 525 -17.56 -19.18 -9.24
N SER A 526 -16.54 -19.84 -8.67
CA SER A 526 -15.50 -20.56 -9.42
C SER A 526 -16.10 -21.74 -10.19
N LEU A 527 -17.02 -22.49 -9.58
CA LEU A 527 -17.73 -23.59 -10.24
C LEU A 527 -18.61 -23.10 -11.39
N LEU A 528 -19.34 -22.01 -11.20
CA LEU A 528 -20.29 -21.48 -12.19
C LEU A 528 -19.61 -20.76 -13.36
N LEU A 529 -18.53 -20.03 -13.09
CA LEU A 529 -17.87 -19.14 -14.04
C LEU A 529 -16.58 -19.74 -14.62
N GLY A 530 -15.94 -20.65 -13.89
CA GLY A 530 -14.66 -21.26 -14.31
C GLY A 530 -13.64 -20.21 -14.74
N GLY A 531 -12.96 -20.46 -15.86
CA GLY A 531 -11.99 -19.54 -16.43
C GLY A 531 -12.52 -18.17 -16.85
N SER A 532 -13.84 -18.01 -16.99
CA SER A 532 -14.44 -16.71 -17.31
C SER A 532 -14.46 -15.76 -16.09
N LEU A 533 -14.30 -16.26 -14.87
CA LEU A 533 -14.24 -15.45 -13.65
C LEU A 533 -13.11 -14.42 -13.72
N LYS A 534 -11.97 -14.78 -14.34
CA LYS A 534 -10.83 -13.86 -14.56
C LYS A 534 -11.21 -12.62 -15.40
N ARG A 535 -12.17 -12.74 -16.31
CA ARG A 535 -12.66 -11.64 -17.15
C ARG A 535 -13.91 -10.92 -16.60
N LYS A 536 -14.50 -11.44 -15.51
CA LYS A 536 -15.64 -10.84 -14.83
C LYS A 536 -15.18 -9.90 -13.72
N GLU A 537 -14.47 -8.84 -14.10
CA GLU A 537 -13.75 -7.95 -13.19
C GLU A 537 -14.65 -7.27 -12.14
N MET A 538 -15.92 -7.02 -12.42
CA MET A 538 -16.87 -6.50 -11.43
C MET A 538 -17.12 -7.52 -10.31
N ILE A 539 -17.22 -8.81 -10.63
CA ILE A 539 -17.38 -9.88 -9.64
C ILE A 539 -16.08 -10.07 -8.86
N SER A 540 -14.95 -10.17 -9.56
CA SER A 540 -13.63 -10.26 -8.94
C SER A 540 -13.33 -9.08 -8.03
N GLY A 541 -13.69 -7.86 -8.46
CA GLY A 541 -13.53 -6.66 -7.67
C GLY A 541 -14.34 -6.65 -6.38
N ARG A 542 -15.59 -7.10 -6.38
CA ARG A 542 -16.40 -7.23 -5.16
C ARG A 542 -15.86 -8.29 -4.20
N PHE A 543 -15.33 -9.39 -4.71
CA PHE A 543 -14.60 -10.35 -3.87
C PHE A 543 -13.34 -9.73 -3.27
N ALA A 544 -12.62 -8.93 -4.05
CA ALA A 544 -11.45 -8.20 -3.54
C ALA A 544 -11.84 -7.21 -2.42
N ASP A 545 -12.96 -6.50 -2.55
CA ASP A 545 -13.47 -5.61 -1.50
C ASP A 545 -13.81 -6.40 -0.23
N ALA A 546 -14.46 -7.56 -0.37
CA ALA A 546 -14.82 -8.39 0.77
C ALA A 546 -13.59 -8.93 1.52
N ILE A 547 -12.58 -9.46 0.80
CA ILE A 547 -11.36 -9.95 1.45
C ILE A 547 -10.52 -8.81 2.04
N SER A 548 -10.48 -7.65 1.38
CA SER A 548 -9.80 -6.45 1.89
C SER A 548 -10.44 -5.96 3.18
N ALA A 549 -11.78 -5.92 3.24
CA ALA A 549 -12.49 -5.56 4.46
C ALA A 549 -12.23 -6.54 5.60
N MET A 550 -12.16 -7.85 5.32
CA MET A 550 -11.80 -8.87 6.34
C MET A 550 -10.36 -8.69 6.84
N TYR A 551 -9.41 -8.36 5.96
CA TYR A 551 -8.04 -8.04 6.34
C TYR A 551 -7.98 -6.79 7.24
N GLU A 552 -8.67 -5.72 6.86
CA GLU A 552 -8.73 -4.48 7.67
C GLU A 552 -9.37 -4.72 9.04
N ILE A 553 -10.40 -5.57 9.15
CA ILE A 553 -10.95 -5.98 10.46
C ILE A 553 -9.86 -6.65 11.30
N SER A 554 -9.09 -7.58 10.71
CA SER A 554 -7.98 -8.26 11.38
C SER A 554 -6.91 -7.27 11.85
N SER A 555 -6.54 -6.32 10.98
CA SER A 555 -5.55 -5.28 11.28
C SER A 555 -6.01 -4.38 12.43
N CYS A 556 -7.27 -3.94 12.40
CA CYS A 556 -7.85 -3.11 13.46
C CYS A 556 -7.91 -3.83 14.80
N LEU A 557 -8.25 -5.13 14.80
CA LEU A 557 -8.26 -5.96 16.01
C LEU A 557 -6.85 -6.13 16.57
N LYS A 558 -5.89 -6.49 15.73
CA LYS A 558 -4.49 -6.66 16.16
C LYS A 558 -3.89 -5.37 16.71
N LEU A 559 -4.11 -4.23 16.03
CA LEU A 559 -3.65 -2.93 16.52
C LEU A 559 -4.28 -2.57 17.87
N TYR A 560 -5.59 -2.82 18.03
CA TYR A 560 -6.29 -2.56 19.30
C TYR A 560 -5.73 -3.42 20.43
N GLU A 561 -5.54 -4.70 20.20
CA GLU A 561 -5.01 -5.64 21.19
C GLU A 561 -3.57 -5.32 21.60
N GLU A 562 -2.72 -4.87 20.68
CA GLU A 562 -1.32 -4.52 20.97
C GLU A 562 -1.15 -3.16 21.67
N LYS A 563 -1.93 -2.14 21.26
CA LYS A 563 -1.64 -0.76 21.67
C LYS A 563 -2.75 -0.08 22.47
N PHE A 564 -4.02 -0.54 22.38
CA PHE A 564 -5.17 0.24 22.85
C PHE A 564 -6.13 -0.51 23.77
N GLN A 565 -5.75 -1.66 24.31
CA GLN A 565 -6.66 -2.56 25.06
C GLN A 565 -7.39 -1.85 26.21
N ASN A 566 -6.74 -0.87 26.86
CA ASN A 566 -7.27 -0.12 28.00
C ASN A 566 -7.71 1.32 27.65
N ASP A 567 -7.75 1.68 26.36
CA ASP A 567 -8.10 3.03 25.94
C ASP A 567 -9.57 3.10 25.48
N ASP A 568 -10.39 3.78 26.28
CA ASP A 568 -11.82 3.95 26.00
C ASP A 568 -12.08 4.87 24.77
N ASN A 569 -11.16 5.77 24.43
CA ASN A 569 -11.31 6.65 23.27
C ASN A 569 -11.31 5.85 21.96
N VAL A 570 -10.52 4.80 21.88
CA VAL A 570 -10.42 3.96 20.67
C VAL A 570 -11.61 3.02 20.50
N LYS A 571 -12.30 2.65 21.57
CA LYS A 571 -13.40 1.67 21.50
C LYS A 571 -14.50 2.05 20.52
N SER A 572 -14.89 3.34 20.47
CA SER A 572 -15.90 3.83 19.54
C SER A 572 -15.38 3.86 18.09
N VAL A 573 -14.12 4.25 17.89
CA VAL A 573 -13.44 4.24 16.59
C VAL A 573 -13.32 2.82 16.06
N LEU A 574 -12.83 1.87 16.89
CA LEU A 574 -12.76 0.45 16.57
C LEU A 574 -14.12 -0.12 16.17
N LYS A 575 -15.15 0.14 17.00
CA LYS A 575 -16.50 -0.37 16.74
C LYS A 575 -17.05 0.16 15.43
N LEU A 576 -16.95 1.47 15.18
CA LEU A 576 -17.44 2.09 13.94
C LEU A 576 -16.68 1.56 12.72
N SER A 577 -15.35 1.44 12.80
CA SER A 577 -14.50 0.87 11.74
C SER A 577 -14.93 -0.55 11.40
N ILE A 578 -15.05 -1.44 12.39
CA ILE A 578 -15.38 -2.85 12.15
C ILE A 578 -16.81 -3.00 11.62
N LEU A 579 -17.80 -2.27 12.18
CA LEU A 579 -19.18 -2.36 11.68
C LEU A 579 -19.29 -1.88 10.23
N GLY A 580 -18.59 -0.81 9.86
CA GLY A 580 -18.49 -0.35 8.46
C GLY A 580 -17.93 -1.42 7.53
N LEU A 581 -16.82 -2.05 7.92
CA LEU A 581 -16.16 -3.10 7.15
C LEU A 581 -16.99 -4.40 7.05
N VAL A 582 -17.68 -4.80 8.11
CA VAL A 582 -18.62 -5.94 8.08
C VAL A 582 -19.75 -5.69 7.09
N LYS A 583 -20.31 -4.47 7.09
CA LYS A 583 -21.35 -4.08 6.13
C LYS A 583 -20.83 -4.10 4.70
N GLU A 584 -19.64 -3.55 4.47
CA GLU A 584 -18.99 -3.54 3.14
C GLU A 584 -18.79 -4.97 2.60
N ALA A 585 -18.21 -5.87 3.42
CA ALA A 585 -17.98 -7.25 3.03
C ALA A 585 -19.27 -8.03 2.74
N ASP A 586 -20.28 -7.89 3.59
CA ASP A 586 -21.58 -8.55 3.39
C ASP A 586 -22.28 -8.04 2.12
N MET A 587 -22.27 -6.73 1.86
CA MET A 587 -22.86 -6.13 0.65
C MET A 587 -22.14 -6.61 -0.62
N ALA A 588 -20.81 -6.59 -0.64
CA ALA A 588 -20.02 -7.06 -1.77
C ALA A 588 -20.30 -8.53 -2.12
N MET A 589 -20.41 -9.39 -1.11
CA MET A 589 -20.76 -10.81 -1.30
C MET A 589 -22.23 -11.01 -1.78
N MET A 590 -23.18 -10.23 -1.26
CA MET A 590 -24.58 -10.28 -1.70
C MET A 590 -24.73 -9.84 -3.16
N GLU A 591 -24.06 -8.77 -3.56
CA GLU A 591 -24.05 -8.29 -4.95
C GLU A 591 -23.39 -9.29 -5.91
N ASN A 592 -22.40 -10.05 -5.44
CA ASN A 592 -21.81 -11.13 -6.21
C ASN A 592 -22.84 -12.25 -6.46
N ILE A 593 -23.62 -12.65 -5.47
CA ILE A 593 -24.71 -13.62 -5.68
C ILE A 593 -25.73 -13.11 -6.72
N GLU A 594 -26.10 -11.81 -6.66
CA GLU A 594 -26.98 -11.21 -7.65
C GLU A 594 -26.42 -11.24 -9.07
N SER A 595 -25.12 -11.11 -9.19
CA SER A 595 -24.42 -11.05 -10.49
C SER A 595 -24.08 -12.43 -11.06
N MET A 596 -24.28 -13.52 -10.31
CA MET A 596 -24.03 -14.88 -10.79
C MET A 596 -25.05 -15.31 -11.87
N PRO A 597 -24.63 -16.11 -12.87
CA PRO A 597 -25.49 -16.58 -13.97
C PRO A 597 -26.38 -17.76 -13.54
N ILE A 598 -27.17 -17.56 -12.48
CA ILE A 598 -28.16 -18.53 -11.96
C ILE A 598 -29.54 -17.88 -11.91
N ASN A 599 -30.57 -18.69 -11.88
CA ASN A 599 -31.94 -18.14 -11.84
C ASN A 599 -32.27 -17.47 -10.49
N ARG A 600 -33.32 -16.65 -10.46
CA ARG A 600 -33.73 -15.86 -9.29
C ARG A 600 -34.05 -16.71 -8.06
N PHE A 601 -34.56 -17.91 -8.27
CA PHE A 601 -34.91 -18.83 -7.19
C PHE A 601 -33.65 -19.29 -6.43
N PHE A 602 -32.63 -19.72 -7.14
CA PHE A 602 -31.35 -20.11 -6.51
C PHE A 602 -30.66 -18.92 -5.84
N LYS A 603 -30.70 -17.71 -6.42
CA LYS A 603 -30.20 -16.50 -5.75
C LYS A 603 -30.90 -16.25 -4.42
N ALA A 604 -32.26 -16.38 -4.40
CA ALA A 604 -33.02 -16.24 -3.18
C ALA A 604 -32.67 -17.29 -2.11
N ILE A 605 -32.43 -18.54 -2.52
CA ILE A 605 -31.99 -19.61 -1.62
C ILE A 605 -30.59 -19.26 -1.03
N LEU A 606 -29.63 -18.88 -1.86
CA LEU A 606 -28.27 -18.54 -1.37
C LEU A 606 -28.30 -17.35 -0.40
N LYS A 607 -29.12 -16.33 -0.70
CA LYS A 607 -29.29 -15.19 0.21
C LYS A 607 -29.95 -15.61 1.52
N PHE A 608 -30.98 -16.43 1.48
CA PHE A 608 -31.64 -16.95 2.68
C PHE A 608 -30.67 -17.78 3.55
N LEU A 609 -29.87 -18.62 2.93
CA LEU A 609 -28.90 -19.47 3.64
C LEU A 609 -27.74 -18.68 4.27
N PHE A 610 -27.17 -17.74 3.53
CA PHE A 610 -25.94 -17.03 3.96
C PHE A 610 -26.20 -15.66 4.58
N PHE A 611 -27.35 -15.04 4.33
CA PHE A 611 -27.68 -13.69 4.83
C PHE A 611 -29.06 -13.64 5.50
N PRO A 612 -29.41 -14.57 6.42
CA PRO A 612 -30.74 -14.65 7.01
C PRO A 612 -31.16 -13.41 7.78
N PHE A 613 -30.17 -12.62 8.25
CA PHE A 613 -30.40 -11.40 9.03
C PHE A 613 -29.86 -10.16 8.33
N SER A 614 -29.69 -10.17 7.02
CA SER A 614 -29.00 -9.17 6.19
C SER A 614 -28.91 -7.77 6.82
N VAL A 615 -27.86 -7.01 6.58
CA VAL A 615 -27.68 -5.60 7.03
C VAL A 615 -27.89 -5.32 8.55
N SER A 616 -28.71 -6.05 9.28
CA SER A 616 -29.02 -5.80 10.71
C SER A 616 -27.85 -6.10 11.66
N ARG A 617 -26.80 -6.82 11.18
CA ARG A 617 -25.64 -7.15 12.00
C ARG A 617 -24.71 -5.96 12.25
N ALA A 618 -24.63 -5.06 11.29
CA ALA A 618 -23.76 -3.90 11.30
C ALA A 618 -24.56 -2.61 11.36
N LYS A 619 -25.52 -2.53 12.30
CA LYS A 619 -26.31 -1.32 12.49
C LYS A 619 -25.41 -0.25 13.10
N ILE A 620 -25.15 0.78 12.32
CA ILE A 620 -24.50 2.01 12.76
C ILE A 620 -25.63 2.99 13.07
N ASP A 621 -25.60 3.57 14.28
CA ASP A 621 -26.53 4.60 14.71
C ASP A 621 -25.80 5.94 14.90
N ASP A 622 -26.54 7.02 14.88
CA ASP A 622 -26.01 8.39 15.02
C ASP A 622 -25.28 8.58 16.35
N ARG A 623 -25.68 7.86 17.42
CA ARG A 623 -25.00 7.92 18.72
C ARG A 623 -23.58 7.42 18.64
N LEU A 624 -23.33 6.37 17.89
CA LEU A 624 -21.97 5.84 17.69
C LEU A 624 -21.12 6.83 16.89
N ILE A 625 -21.67 7.45 15.83
CA ILE A 625 -21.00 8.48 15.04
C ILE A 625 -20.61 9.66 15.91
N ILE A 626 -21.57 10.21 16.66
CA ILE A 626 -21.33 11.32 17.59
C ILE A 626 -20.31 10.95 18.67
N SER A 627 -20.41 9.74 19.24
CA SER A 627 -19.45 9.25 20.24
C SER A 627 -18.04 9.16 19.67
N THR A 628 -17.89 8.65 18.44
CA THR A 628 -16.60 8.55 17.74
C THR A 628 -16.01 9.94 17.49
N SER A 629 -16.81 10.89 17.01
CA SER A 629 -16.35 12.28 16.82
C SER A 629 -15.92 12.94 18.14
N LYS A 630 -16.60 12.64 19.24
CA LYS A 630 -16.23 13.18 20.58
C LYS A 630 -14.94 12.55 21.12
N SER A 631 -14.70 11.26 20.91
CA SER A 631 -13.49 10.57 21.39
C SER A 631 -12.21 11.15 20.78
N ILE A 632 -12.28 11.68 19.56
CA ILE A 632 -11.15 12.34 18.89
C ILE A 632 -11.07 13.85 19.14
N SER A 633 -11.86 14.40 20.05
CA SER A 633 -11.82 15.84 20.37
C SER A 633 -10.60 16.22 21.24
N ASN A 634 -9.95 15.26 21.87
CA ASN A 634 -8.69 15.49 22.59
C ASN A 634 -7.52 15.49 21.60
N ILE A 635 -7.01 16.68 21.30
CA ILE A 635 -5.94 16.87 20.30
C ILE A 635 -4.61 16.32 20.79
N ASP A 636 -4.31 16.39 22.07
CA ASP A 636 -3.08 15.81 22.63
C ASP A 636 -3.11 14.29 22.52
N TRP A 637 -4.25 13.67 22.81
CA TRP A 637 -4.44 12.24 22.60
C TRP A 637 -4.28 11.82 21.14
N LEU A 638 -4.79 12.61 20.16
CA LEU A 638 -4.60 12.36 18.73
C LEU A 638 -3.12 12.40 18.33
N LEU A 639 -2.38 13.39 18.85
CA LEU A 639 -0.95 13.54 18.61
C LEU A 639 -0.16 12.32 19.11
N GLU A 640 -0.47 11.84 20.30
CA GLU A 640 0.23 10.72 20.91
C GLU A 640 -0.12 9.36 20.27
N ASN A 641 -1.37 9.17 19.85
CA ASN A 641 -1.90 7.84 19.56
C ASN A 641 -2.24 7.58 18.08
N LEU A 642 -2.68 8.61 17.34
CA LEU A 642 -3.10 8.47 15.94
C LEU A 642 -2.34 9.42 15.00
N SER A 643 -1.11 9.80 15.36
CA SER A 643 -0.22 10.64 14.55
C SER A 643 1.21 10.06 14.44
N THR A 644 1.34 8.76 14.60
CA THR A 644 2.65 8.07 14.64
C THR A 644 3.46 8.21 13.35
N CYS A 645 2.77 8.33 12.21
CA CYS A 645 3.38 8.58 10.90
C CYS A 645 3.48 10.06 10.56
N MET A 646 3.38 10.96 11.54
CA MET A 646 3.51 12.40 11.36
C MET A 646 4.77 12.93 12.03
N CYS A 647 5.35 13.96 11.41
CA CYS A 647 6.43 14.73 12.03
C CYS A 647 5.88 15.53 13.21
N ALA A 648 6.40 15.27 14.40
CA ALA A 648 5.85 15.85 15.66
C ALA A 648 6.12 17.35 15.77
N ASN A 649 7.28 17.82 15.28
CA ASN A 649 7.74 19.19 15.47
C ASN A 649 7.13 20.21 14.52
N LEU A 650 6.35 19.80 13.51
CA LEU A 650 5.72 20.75 12.57
C LEU A 650 4.82 21.79 13.26
N LYS A 651 4.22 21.44 14.40
CA LYS A 651 3.42 22.35 15.22
C LYS A 651 4.27 23.38 15.98
N GLU A 652 5.59 23.20 16.06
CA GLU A 652 6.52 24.06 16.80
C GLU A 652 7.33 24.99 15.88
N ILE A 653 7.28 24.79 14.57
CA ILE A 653 8.04 25.56 13.58
C ILE A 653 7.32 26.87 13.26
N PRO A 654 7.84 28.04 13.65
CA PRO A 654 7.21 29.33 13.37
C PRO A 654 6.95 29.52 11.86
N GLY A 655 5.72 29.90 11.53
CA GLY A 655 5.30 30.11 10.14
C GLY A 655 4.82 28.86 9.40
N HIS A 656 5.05 27.67 9.93
CA HIS A 656 4.46 26.44 9.37
C HIS A 656 2.93 26.47 9.51
N PRO A 657 2.15 25.94 8.53
CA PRO A 657 0.69 25.92 8.60
C PRO A 657 0.15 25.25 9.85
N PHE A 658 0.78 24.19 10.34
CA PHE A 658 0.38 23.48 11.56
C PHE A 658 0.64 24.35 12.79
N TYR A 659 1.80 25.01 12.89
CA TYR A 659 2.09 25.94 13.97
C TYR A 659 0.98 27.00 14.10
N ILE A 660 0.62 27.65 13.00
CA ILE A 660 -0.42 28.68 12.98
C ILE A 660 -1.77 28.12 13.43
N LEU A 661 -2.10 26.89 12.98
CA LEU A 661 -3.34 26.22 13.37
C LEU A 661 -3.39 25.92 14.87
N PHE A 662 -2.31 25.35 15.42
CA PHE A 662 -2.23 25.00 16.84
C PHE A 662 -2.21 26.24 17.74
N GLN A 663 -1.48 27.30 17.40
CA GLN A 663 -1.54 28.56 18.09
C GLN A 663 -2.97 29.14 18.11
N GLY A 664 -3.68 29.06 16.98
CA GLY A 664 -5.09 29.48 16.91
C GLY A 664 -5.99 28.63 17.81
N TYR A 665 -5.75 27.32 17.89
CA TYR A 665 -6.49 26.42 18.78
C TYR A 665 -6.27 26.72 20.24
N GLU A 666 -5.02 26.89 20.67
CA GLU A 666 -4.68 27.26 22.05
C GLU A 666 -5.28 28.64 22.45
N ALA A 667 -5.18 29.61 21.56
CA ALA A 667 -5.82 30.93 21.78
C ALA A 667 -7.34 30.80 21.90
N GLY A 668 -7.96 29.93 21.09
CA GLY A 668 -9.39 29.61 21.14
C GLY A 668 -9.81 29.01 22.49
N ILE A 669 -9.01 28.09 23.04
CA ILE A 669 -9.25 27.53 24.39
C ILE A 669 -9.21 28.63 25.46
N LYS A 670 -8.16 29.45 25.44
CA LYS A 670 -8.03 30.59 26.40
C LYS A 670 -9.23 31.56 26.30
N LEU A 671 -9.65 31.86 25.07
CA LEU A 671 -10.82 32.73 24.84
C LEU A 671 -12.12 32.10 25.37
N LYS A 672 -12.35 30.78 25.19
CA LYS A 672 -13.53 30.10 25.76
C LYS A 672 -13.57 30.20 27.28
N VAL A 673 -12.42 30.04 27.95
CA VAL A 673 -12.33 30.20 29.43
C VAL A 673 -12.65 31.61 29.84
N LEU A 674 -12.11 32.63 29.15
CA LEU A 674 -12.39 34.04 29.42
C LEU A 674 -13.86 34.39 29.22
N ARG A 675 -14.47 33.96 28.11
CA ARG A 675 -15.91 34.13 27.83
C ARG A 675 -16.79 33.53 28.95
N LYS A 676 -16.42 32.31 29.43
CA LYS A 676 -17.13 31.65 30.53
C LYS A 676 -17.04 32.44 31.84
N LYS A 677 -15.84 33.00 32.17
CA LYS A 677 -15.63 33.88 33.34
C LYS A 677 -16.41 35.18 33.22
N ALA A 678 -16.36 35.83 32.04
CA ALA A 678 -17.09 37.09 31.80
C ALA A 678 -18.61 36.86 31.93
N LYS A 679 -19.17 35.78 31.36
CA LYS A 679 -20.59 35.43 31.51
C LYS A 679 -20.98 35.20 32.96
N LYS A 680 -20.15 34.54 33.76
CA LYS A 680 -20.39 34.33 35.19
C LYS A 680 -20.36 35.67 35.99
N ALA A 681 -19.54 36.63 35.53
CA ALA A 681 -19.46 37.98 36.12
C ALA A 681 -20.52 38.95 35.58
N GLY A 682 -21.49 38.49 34.78
CA GLY A 682 -22.59 39.30 34.27
C GLY A 682 -22.28 40.11 33.01
N TYR A 683 -21.08 39.97 32.44
CA TYR A 683 -20.72 40.65 31.18
C TYR A 683 -21.32 39.93 29.98
N LYS A 684 -22.05 40.68 29.12
CA LYS A 684 -22.44 40.18 27.77
C LYS A 684 -21.29 40.43 26.82
N TYR A 685 -20.71 39.36 26.30
CA TYR A 685 -19.71 39.47 25.24
C TYR A 685 -20.39 39.97 23.96
N GLN A 686 -19.99 41.14 23.50
CA GLN A 686 -20.27 41.59 22.12
C GLN A 686 -18.97 41.47 21.34
N PRO A 687 -18.94 40.75 20.20
CA PRO A 687 -17.77 40.76 19.34
C PRO A 687 -17.57 42.20 18.85
N SER A 688 -16.55 42.90 19.35
CA SER A 688 -16.13 44.16 18.74
C SER A 688 -15.49 43.82 17.40
N ILE A 689 -16.09 44.26 16.31
CA ILE A 689 -15.44 44.35 15.01
C ILE A 689 -14.46 45.52 15.13
N THR A 690 -13.25 45.23 15.63
CA THR A 690 -12.11 46.12 15.39
C THR A 690 -11.45 45.63 14.13
N LEU A 691 -11.57 46.41 13.06
CA LEU A 691 -10.86 46.27 11.80
C LEU A 691 -9.33 46.31 12.02
#